data_677b91a13f0819c78a4b95e9572a53f7
#
_entry.id   677b91a13f0819c78a4b95e9572a53f7
#
_cell.length_a   1.000
_cell.length_b   1.000
_cell.length_c   1.000
_cell.angle_alpha   90.00
_cell.angle_beta   90.00
_cell.angle_gamma   90.00
#
_symmetry.space_group_name_H-M   'P 1'
#
loop_
_entity.id
_entity.type
_entity.pdbx_description
1 polymer ?
#
loop_
_entity_poly.entity_id
_entity_poly.type
_entity_poly.pdbx_seq_one_letter_code
_entity_poly.pdbx_strand_id
1 'polypeptide(L)'
;MNFSRQHIGAWSRFLLVVGLLGAKCFLFDAIVDTGLYISPAHTYFKWAAAVILAITVMWTPKRWPVFTLLGITDLWIIAQIIYYRVNHLFITWHLLSLTGNMEGFWSSIIPYCDASLLLFPLLTCAAALCFLWEAAPFRWWETLIALIAGVMLSFTGSVLRWHYHKPYINDAPFTWEWVNPCSVPQAFFVDVSENERKATHYIHHRSVLAYPLYMMADCIQYYADRTTPVELTADEQAELTKLVSPPLSPAEPQGHLVILLLESFESWVLDAEDASGNPVCPAMKAYIGSQPVLYTRDATTQIGYGMSGDGQMIINTGLYPTQEGIACIDYDYCTYPNLAHFYPRSAIINPCRNTWNQRRMTPVYGYQELIEPDTDYRFAWNDSIVIDKLIQTLATFSAPCCAMGITINGHLPFDSSPDAMELPDTIPSIIQNYLRTAHYTDRQVGRFLAWADTAEVMQNSTIAITGDHRIFTYDMSEEVRDYGLRANLPFGTGDAGCPFIMTAPCIDSTIYIPQAKQGDIFPTILHAVGQQHYFWKGMGHDLIDEPCYADDDCALRRSLADKLIRTNWFESPDLPHYIAHAGGSVYRYMYSNSLEAVRNTLAHGFDFMELDLSITSDGELVAWHDWQFEWAEAPTHDEFMARKIYGLFTPIDFPRMDSILTANPQLTLVTDKISNPAVIDRWLGKYKDRMWV
;
A
#
# COMPACT_ATOMS: atom_id res chain seq x y z
N MET A 1 54.62 21.00 8.71
CA MET A 1 54.01 19.64 8.80
C MET A 1 54.82 18.71 7.91
N ASN A 2 55.64 17.81 8.48
CA ASN A 2 56.37 16.80 7.69
C ASN A 2 55.36 15.68 7.34
N PHE A 3 54.79 15.72 6.15
CA PHE A 3 54.04 14.59 5.60
C PHE A 3 55.01 13.43 5.35
N SER A 4 54.92 12.37 6.12
CA SER A 4 55.67 11.14 5.85
C SER A 4 55.17 10.54 4.51
N ARG A 5 56.04 9.79 3.78
CA ARG A 5 55.66 9.08 2.54
C ARG A 5 54.43 8.20 2.72
N GLN A 6 54.19 7.67 3.92
CA GLN A 6 53.01 6.83 4.23
C GLN A 6 51.68 7.63 4.24
N HIS A 7 51.71 8.91 4.67
CA HIS A 7 50.53 9.78 4.66
C HIS A 7 50.22 10.32 3.27
N ILE A 8 51.26 10.54 2.43
CA ILE A 8 51.03 10.81 1.01
C ILE A 8 50.31 9.64 0.34
N GLY A 9 50.70 8.41 0.69
CA GLY A 9 49.99 7.19 0.21
C GLY A 9 48.55 7.09 0.69
N ALA A 10 48.24 7.57 1.91
CA ALA A 10 46.86 7.58 2.43
C ALA A 10 45.94 8.54 1.65
N TRP A 11 46.40 9.76 1.39
CA TRP A 11 45.68 10.74 0.59
C TRP A 11 45.54 10.29 -0.88
N SER A 12 46.56 9.67 -1.47
CA SER A 12 46.48 9.13 -2.84
C SER A 12 45.43 8.01 -2.94
N ARG A 13 45.40 7.13 -1.92
CA ARG A 13 44.39 6.07 -1.82
C ARG A 13 42.98 6.67 -1.68
N PHE A 14 42.82 7.68 -0.81
CA PHE A 14 41.54 8.38 -0.61
C PHE A 14 41.04 9.01 -1.91
N LEU A 15 41.86 9.80 -2.59
CA LEU A 15 41.51 10.47 -3.84
C LEU A 15 41.15 9.48 -4.94
N LEU A 16 41.83 8.32 -4.97
CA LEU A 16 41.48 7.24 -5.89
C LEU A 16 40.09 6.67 -5.61
N VAL A 17 39.79 6.37 -4.34
CA VAL A 17 38.48 5.85 -3.96
C VAL A 17 37.38 6.86 -4.28
N VAL A 18 37.60 8.14 -3.97
CA VAL A 18 36.72 9.24 -4.36
C VAL A 18 36.52 9.28 -5.87
N GLY A 19 37.62 9.19 -6.65
CA GLY A 19 37.56 9.18 -8.11
C GLY A 19 36.75 8.00 -8.67
N LEU A 20 36.93 6.80 -8.11
CA LEU A 20 36.16 5.60 -8.52
C LEU A 20 34.68 5.70 -8.18
N LEU A 21 34.35 6.15 -6.97
CA LEU A 21 32.95 6.35 -6.57
C LEU A 21 32.27 7.44 -7.42
N GLY A 22 32.98 8.54 -7.68
CA GLY A 22 32.52 9.59 -8.58
C GLY A 22 32.28 9.07 -10.00
N ALA A 23 33.24 8.32 -10.55
CA ALA A 23 33.11 7.73 -11.90
C ALA A 23 31.89 6.81 -11.99
N LYS A 24 31.59 6.02 -10.96
CA LYS A 24 30.40 5.17 -10.91
C LYS A 24 29.11 6.00 -10.90
N CYS A 25 29.07 7.14 -10.21
CA CYS A 25 27.91 8.05 -10.26
C CYS A 25 27.67 8.61 -11.66
N PHE A 26 28.73 9.05 -12.35
CA PHE A 26 28.60 9.58 -13.71
C PHE A 26 28.27 8.50 -14.73
N LEU A 27 28.79 7.28 -14.55
CA LEU A 27 28.43 6.14 -15.37
C LEU A 27 26.95 5.76 -15.17
N PHE A 28 26.45 5.81 -13.92
CA PHE A 28 25.05 5.60 -13.62
C PHE A 28 24.16 6.59 -14.40
N ASP A 29 24.46 7.89 -14.33
CA ASP A 29 23.68 8.91 -15.04
C ASP A 29 23.75 8.74 -16.57
N ALA A 30 24.87 8.22 -17.11
CA ALA A 30 24.99 7.94 -18.54
C ALA A 30 24.17 6.72 -19.00
N ILE A 31 23.84 5.82 -18.08
CA ILE A 31 23.05 4.61 -18.37
C ILE A 31 21.55 4.86 -18.08
N VAL A 32 21.23 5.66 -17.06
CA VAL A 32 19.85 5.95 -16.62
C VAL A 32 19.46 7.34 -17.09
N ASP A 33 18.64 7.39 -18.15
CA ASP A 33 18.01 8.64 -18.56
C ASP A 33 16.64 8.76 -17.88
N THR A 34 16.50 9.71 -16.98
CA THR A 34 15.24 9.99 -16.26
C THR A 34 14.38 11.03 -16.96
N GLY A 35 14.84 11.62 -18.07
CA GLY A 35 14.19 12.74 -18.72
C GLY A 35 14.18 14.05 -17.94
N LEU A 36 14.75 14.06 -16.72
CA LEU A 36 14.81 15.24 -15.86
C LEU A 36 16.01 16.12 -16.21
N TYR A 37 15.81 17.45 -16.12
CA TYR A 37 16.92 18.40 -16.36
C TYR A 37 18.02 18.28 -15.33
N ILE A 38 19.25 18.00 -15.76
CA ILE A 38 20.45 17.91 -14.92
C ILE A 38 21.08 19.30 -14.76
N SER A 39 20.95 19.90 -13.58
CA SER A 39 21.67 21.15 -13.30
C SER A 39 23.15 20.89 -12.98
N PRO A 40 24.06 21.82 -13.23
CA PRO A 40 25.48 21.68 -12.86
C PRO A 40 25.73 21.42 -11.37
N ALA A 41 24.76 21.74 -10.51
CA ALA A 41 24.79 21.50 -9.08
C ALA A 41 24.94 20.01 -8.70
N HIS A 42 24.45 19.09 -9.54
CA HIS A 42 24.50 17.64 -9.29
C HIS A 42 25.94 17.13 -9.13
N THR A 43 26.86 17.67 -9.89
CA THR A 43 28.27 17.29 -9.82
C THR A 43 28.81 17.45 -8.40
N TYR A 44 28.44 18.50 -7.69
CA TYR A 44 28.88 18.75 -6.32
C TYR A 44 28.35 17.70 -5.34
N PHE A 45 27.08 17.28 -5.47
CA PHE A 45 26.50 16.26 -4.61
C PHE A 45 27.11 14.88 -4.84
N LYS A 46 27.42 14.51 -6.08
CA LYS A 46 28.09 13.25 -6.41
C LYS A 46 29.47 13.18 -5.79
N TRP A 47 30.25 14.26 -5.92
CA TRP A 47 31.58 14.34 -5.28
C TRP A 47 31.48 14.39 -3.75
N ALA A 48 30.50 15.08 -3.18
CA ALA A 48 30.26 15.09 -1.74
C ALA A 48 29.96 13.68 -1.21
N ALA A 49 29.06 12.93 -1.87
CA ALA A 49 28.74 11.55 -1.51
C ALA A 49 29.96 10.63 -1.63
N ALA A 50 30.74 10.75 -2.71
CA ALA A 50 31.96 9.98 -2.92
C ALA A 50 33.01 10.25 -1.82
N VAL A 51 33.19 11.52 -1.42
CA VAL A 51 34.10 11.93 -0.33
C VAL A 51 33.65 11.33 1.01
N ILE A 52 32.39 11.47 1.36
CA ILE A 52 31.84 10.98 2.64
C ILE A 52 31.95 9.46 2.72
N LEU A 53 31.61 8.73 1.66
CA LEU A 53 31.72 7.27 1.63
C LEU A 53 33.19 6.82 1.67
N ALA A 54 34.09 7.50 0.96
CA ALA A 54 35.51 7.15 0.99
C ALA A 54 36.11 7.26 2.40
N ILE A 55 35.67 8.23 3.21
CA ILE A 55 36.13 8.40 4.60
C ILE A 55 35.89 7.13 5.42
N THR A 56 34.80 6.42 5.20
CA THR A 56 34.37 5.23 5.99
C THR A 56 35.42 4.11 5.97
N VAL A 57 36.26 4.03 4.93
CA VAL A 57 37.28 2.99 4.73
C VAL A 57 38.72 3.47 4.95
N MET A 58 38.91 4.74 5.26
CA MET A 58 40.26 5.31 5.47
C MET A 58 40.83 5.10 6.89
N TRP A 59 40.03 4.58 7.82
CA TRP A 59 40.46 4.30 9.21
C TRP A 59 41.34 3.06 9.36
N THR A 60 41.51 2.27 8.31
CA THR A 60 42.31 1.05 8.32
C THR A 60 43.35 1.05 7.21
N PRO A 61 44.57 0.52 7.46
CA PRO A 61 45.55 0.33 6.41
C PRO A 61 45.18 -0.77 5.43
N LYS A 62 44.26 -1.67 5.80
CA LYS A 62 43.86 -2.84 5.00
C LYS A 62 43.09 -2.41 3.74
N ARG A 63 43.23 -3.21 2.68
CA ARG A 63 42.55 -2.95 1.37
C ARG A 63 41.15 -3.54 1.27
N TRP A 64 40.90 -4.64 1.95
CA TRP A 64 39.61 -5.33 1.82
C TRP A 64 38.40 -4.45 2.12
N PRO A 65 38.38 -3.50 3.08
CA PRO A 65 37.22 -2.62 3.28
C PRO A 65 36.94 -1.72 2.08
N VAL A 66 37.97 -1.31 1.32
CA VAL A 66 37.82 -0.53 0.10
C VAL A 66 37.07 -1.36 -0.97
N PHE A 67 37.54 -2.60 -1.17
CA PHE A 67 36.90 -3.48 -2.16
C PHE A 67 35.48 -3.89 -1.74
N THR A 68 35.25 -4.08 -0.43
CA THR A 68 33.91 -4.32 0.09
C THR A 68 33.00 -3.12 -0.17
N LEU A 69 33.45 -1.90 0.11
CA LEU A 69 32.67 -0.71 -0.19
C LEU A 69 32.36 -0.59 -1.69
N LEU A 70 33.39 -0.74 -2.55
CA LEU A 70 33.20 -0.65 -4.00
C LEU A 70 32.28 -1.75 -4.53
N GLY A 71 32.36 -2.97 -4.02
CA GLY A 71 31.48 -4.08 -4.39
C GLY A 71 30.04 -3.87 -3.92
N ILE A 72 29.84 -3.38 -2.71
CA ILE A 72 28.49 -3.03 -2.21
C ILE A 72 27.89 -1.91 -3.07
N THR A 73 28.68 -0.89 -3.43
CA THR A 73 28.19 0.18 -4.32
C THR A 73 27.88 -0.33 -5.72
N ASP A 74 28.61 -1.32 -6.24
CA ASP A 74 28.30 -1.95 -7.53
C ASP A 74 26.94 -2.65 -7.48
N LEU A 75 26.74 -3.50 -6.47
CA LEU A 75 25.48 -4.22 -6.30
C LEU A 75 24.30 -3.25 -6.15
N TRP A 76 24.47 -2.19 -5.36
CA TRP A 76 23.45 -1.18 -5.16
C TRP A 76 23.09 -0.44 -6.46
N ILE A 77 24.08 0.04 -7.19
CA ILE A 77 23.87 0.76 -8.44
C ILE A 77 23.24 -0.14 -9.50
N ILE A 78 23.71 -1.37 -9.65
CA ILE A 78 23.15 -2.35 -10.58
C ILE A 78 21.70 -2.67 -10.25
N ALA A 79 21.38 -2.88 -8.97
CA ALA A 79 20.01 -3.11 -8.55
C ALA A 79 19.08 -1.94 -8.91
N GLN A 80 19.53 -0.70 -8.68
CA GLN A 80 18.77 0.50 -9.04
C GLN A 80 18.56 0.62 -10.56
N ILE A 81 19.61 0.34 -11.37
CA ILE A 81 19.49 0.37 -12.83
C ILE A 81 18.51 -0.66 -13.33
N ILE A 82 18.62 -1.91 -12.85
CA ILE A 82 17.72 -2.98 -13.28
C ILE A 82 16.27 -2.64 -12.91
N TYR A 83 16.04 -2.22 -11.66
CA TYR A 83 14.70 -1.88 -11.20
C TYR A 83 14.11 -0.70 -11.99
N TYR A 84 14.93 0.32 -12.28
CA TYR A 84 14.51 1.45 -13.10
C TYR A 84 14.16 1.04 -14.53
N ARG A 85 14.93 0.14 -15.14
CA ARG A 85 14.65 -0.36 -16.49
C ARG A 85 13.34 -1.16 -16.59
N VAL A 86 12.96 -1.84 -15.49
CA VAL A 86 11.71 -2.62 -15.43
C VAL A 86 10.52 -1.71 -15.12
N ASN A 87 10.64 -0.84 -14.13
CA ASN A 87 9.51 -0.13 -13.55
C ASN A 87 9.53 1.38 -13.80
N HIS A 88 10.60 1.92 -14.39
CA HIS A 88 10.86 3.36 -14.54
C HIS A 88 10.82 4.16 -13.21
N LEU A 89 10.95 3.45 -12.10
CA LEU A 89 11.05 3.96 -10.74
C LEU A 89 12.33 3.42 -10.08
N PHE A 90 12.77 4.03 -8.98
CA PHE A 90 13.87 3.51 -8.19
C PHE A 90 13.37 2.73 -6.97
N ILE A 91 14.20 1.78 -6.50
CA ILE A 91 13.89 0.98 -5.31
C ILE A 91 13.76 1.92 -4.11
N THR A 92 12.60 1.87 -3.46
CA THR A 92 12.35 2.52 -2.17
C THR A 92 12.43 1.51 -1.03
N TRP A 93 12.52 1.96 0.21
CA TRP A 93 12.52 1.06 1.35
C TRP A 93 11.17 0.31 1.50
N HIS A 94 10.05 0.91 1.06
CA HIS A 94 8.74 0.26 1.03
C HIS A 94 8.75 -1.01 0.17
N LEU A 95 9.42 -0.96 -0.98
CA LEU A 95 9.55 -2.10 -1.88
C LEU A 95 10.39 -3.23 -1.31
N LEU A 96 11.25 -2.95 -0.33
CA LEU A 96 11.99 -4.01 0.37
C LEU A 96 11.07 -4.96 1.14
N SER A 97 9.90 -4.49 1.57
CA SER A 97 8.87 -5.34 2.20
C SER A 97 8.22 -6.33 1.22
N LEU A 98 8.27 -6.03 -0.09
CA LEU A 98 7.74 -6.87 -1.18
C LEU A 98 8.74 -7.92 -1.69
N THR A 99 9.97 -7.96 -1.18
CA THR A 99 11.02 -8.88 -1.67
C THR A 99 10.62 -10.36 -1.56
N GLY A 100 9.72 -10.72 -0.64
CA GLY A 100 9.14 -12.07 -0.55
C GLY A 100 8.33 -12.49 -1.78
N ASN A 101 7.85 -11.52 -2.57
CA ASN A 101 7.07 -11.77 -3.78
C ASN A 101 7.97 -11.94 -5.03
N MET A 102 9.28 -11.70 -4.91
CA MET A 102 10.20 -11.71 -6.06
C MET A 102 10.58 -13.10 -6.58
N GLU A 103 10.20 -14.18 -5.91
CA GLU A 103 10.66 -15.53 -6.26
C GLU A 103 10.25 -15.99 -7.68
N GLY A 104 9.21 -15.40 -8.27
CA GLY A 104 8.76 -15.66 -9.65
C GLY A 104 9.30 -14.70 -10.73
N PHE A 105 9.86 -13.54 -10.35
CA PHE A 105 10.17 -12.46 -11.28
C PHE A 105 11.57 -12.50 -11.93
N TRP A 106 12.42 -13.46 -11.58
CA TRP A 106 13.77 -13.53 -12.15
C TRP A 106 13.79 -13.62 -13.66
N SER A 107 12.84 -14.33 -14.27
CA SER A 107 12.72 -14.42 -15.73
C SER A 107 12.39 -13.06 -16.37
N SER A 108 11.63 -12.24 -15.69
CA SER A 108 11.25 -10.89 -16.11
C SER A 108 12.40 -9.88 -16.01
N ILE A 109 13.38 -10.14 -15.11
CA ILE A 109 14.53 -9.26 -14.87
C ILE A 109 15.66 -9.51 -15.88
N ILE A 110 15.87 -10.76 -16.30
CA ILE A 110 16.98 -11.16 -17.19
C ILE A 110 17.05 -10.34 -18.48
N PRO A 111 15.96 -10.03 -19.20
CA PRO A 111 16.00 -9.23 -20.43
C PRO A 111 16.57 -7.82 -20.25
N TYR A 112 16.51 -7.28 -19.03
CA TYR A 112 17.00 -5.95 -18.70
C TYR A 112 18.46 -5.93 -18.22
N CYS A 113 19.10 -7.11 -18.13
CA CYS A 113 20.50 -7.27 -17.79
C CYS A 113 21.35 -7.27 -19.06
N ASP A 114 21.98 -6.17 -19.36
CA ASP A 114 22.89 -6.04 -20.51
C ASP A 114 24.38 -5.86 -20.09
N ALA A 115 25.25 -5.80 -21.10
CA ALA A 115 26.70 -5.68 -20.87
C ALA A 115 27.12 -4.36 -20.20
N SER A 116 26.28 -3.31 -20.20
CA SER A 116 26.61 -2.03 -19.54
C SER A 116 26.74 -2.18 -18.05
N LEU A 117 25.99 -3.11 -17.43
CA LEU A 117 26.05 -3.38 -15.99
C LEU A 117 27.42 -3.93 -15.55
N LEU A 118 28.15 -4.60 -16.46
CA LEU A 118 29.48 -5.13 -16.18
C LEU A 118 30.54 -4.03 -16.02
N LEU A 119 30.27 -2.81 -16.49
CA LEU A 119 31.20 -1.68 -16.37
C LEU A 119 31.50 -1.34 -14.90
N PHE A 120 30.54 -1.49 -13.99
CA PHE A 120 30.73 -1.21 -12.56
C PHE A 120 31.72 -2.19 -11.90
N PRO A 121 31.51 -3.51 -11.92
CA PRO A 121 32.49 -4.44 -11.35
C PRO A 121 33.82 -4.45 -12.12
N LEU A 122 33.85 -4.15 -13.40
CA LEU A 122 35.10 -3.99 -14.15
C LEU A 122 35.93 -2.81 -13.63
N LEU A 123 35.32 -1.67 -13.31
CA LEU A 123 35.98 -0.55 -12.66
C LEU A 123 36.57 -0.94 -11.30
N THR A 124 35.81 -1.70 -10.50
CA THR A 124 36.28 -2.23 -9.21
C THR A 124 37.46 -3.22 -9.39
N CYS A 125 37.37 -4.14 -10.37
CA CYS A 125 38.45 -5.07 -10.66
C CYS A 125 39.71 -4.37 -11.20
N ALA A 126 39.54 -3.38 -12.08
CA ALA A 126 40.67 -2.59 -12.59
C ALA A 126 41.36 -1.85 -11.43
N ALA A 127 40.61 -1.28 -10.50
CA ALA A 127 41.14 -0.71 -9.28
C ALA A 127 41.91 -1.74 -8.44
N ALA A 128 41.40 -2.95 -8.32
CA ALA A 128 42.06 -4.03 -7.60
C ALA A 128 43.40 -4.42 -8.23
N LEU A 129 43.47 -4.43 -9.55
CA LEU A 129 44.70 -4.76 -10.27
C LEU A 129 45.73 -3.64 -10.22
N CYS A 130 45.30 -2.37 -10.29
CA CYS A 130 46.19 -1.21 -10.37
C CYS A 130 46.67 -0.70 -8.98
N PHE A 131 45.92 -0.95 -7.89
CA PHE A 131 46.10 -0.24 -6.62
C PHE A 131 46.11 -1.17 -5.39
N LEU A 132 47.01 -2.11 -5.39
CA LEU A 132 47.12 -3.13 -4.34
C LEU A 132 48.04 -2.70 -3.15
N TRP A 133 48.28 -1.42 -2.92
CA TRP A 133 49.12 -1.01 -1.80
C TRP A 133 48.33 -0.77 -0.50
N GLU A 134 48.99 -1.06 0.61
CA GLU A 134 48.55 -0.63 1.94
C GLU A 134 48.96 0.80 2.19
N ALA A 135 48.11 1.60 2.81
CA ALA A 135 48.39 2.98 3.16
C ALA A 135 48.14 3.19 4.67
N ALA A 136 48.80 4.18 5.26
CA ALA A 136 48.53 4.54 6.65
C ALA A 136 47.04 4.92 6.81
N PRO A 137 46.43 4.59 7.96
CA PRO A 137 45.06 5.04 8.23
C PRO A 137 45.03 6.57 8.41
N PHE A 138 43.89 7.17 8.10
CA PHE A 138 43.68 8.59 8.36
C PHE A 138 43.77 8.88 9.85
N ARG A 139 44.41 10.01 10.19
CA ARG A 139 44.34 10.60 11.52
C ARG A 139 43.02 11.37 11.65
N TRP A 140 42.56 11.59 12.89
CA TRP A 140 41.30 12.30 13.15
C TRP A 140 41.18 13.65 12.44
N TRP A 141 42.27 14.41 12.32
CA TRP A 141 42.29 15.72 11.64
C TRP A 141 42.25 15.60 10.11
N GLU A 142 42.79 14.52 9.51
CA GLU A 142 42.68 14.23 8.07
C GLU A 142 41.24 13.85 7.72
N THR A 143 40.61 13.07 8.58
CA THR A 143 39.18 12.76 8.52
C THR A 143 38.35 14.04 8.60
N LEU A 144 38.67 14.94 9.53
CA LEU A 144 37.96 16.20 9.69
C LEU A 144 38.09 17.09 8.44
N ILE A 145 39.30 17.18 7.85
CA ILE A 145 39.48 17.92 6.59
C ILE A 145 38.67 17.34 5.47
N ALA A 146 38.67 16.01 5.29
CA ALA A 146 37.89 15.35 4.26
C ALA A 146 36.37 15.54 4.50
N LEU A 147 35.91 15.45 5.74
CA LEU A 147 34.52 15.70 6.12
C LEU A 147 34.11 17.15 5.82
N ILE A 148 34.91 18.13 6.20
CA ILE A 148 34.66 19.55 5.88
C ILE A 148 34.57 19.73 4.36
N ALA A 149 35.44 19.11 3.58
CA ALA A 149 35.42 19.19 2.13
C ALA A 149 34.12 18.60 1.57
N GLY A 150 33.65 17.44 2.06
CA GLY A 150 32.40 16.84 1.66
C GLY A 150 31.17 17.71 2.00
N VAL A 151 31.14 18.27 3.21
CA VAL A 151 30.07 19.20 3.65
C VAL A 151 30.07 20.48 2.79
N MET A 152 31.25 21.05 2.52
CA MET A 152 31.37 22.25 1.68
C MET A 152 30.89 21.98 0.25
N LEU A 153 31.25 20.84 -0.33
CA LEU A 153 30.72 20.42 -1.65
C LEU A 153 29.21 20.31 -1.62
N SER A 154 28.62 19.63 -0.64
CA SER A 154 27.17 19.49 -0.48
C SER A 154 26.47 20.84 -0.34
N PHE A 155 27.00 21.72 0.50
CA PHE A 155 26.45 23.08 0.70
C PHE A 155 26.52 23.90 -0.58
N THR A 156 27.68 23.89 -1.27
CA THR A 156 27.83 24.59 -2.57
C THR A 156 26.80 24.06 -3.60
N GLY A 157 26.65 22.74 -3.67
CA GLY A 157 25.63 22.12 -4.52
C GLY A 157 24.23 22.60 -4.18
N SER A 158 23.88 22.69 -2.89
CA SER A 158 22.58 23.17 -2.41
C SER A 158 22.29 24.63 -2.83
N VAL A 159 23.26 25.52 -2.64
CA VAL A 159 23.12 26.94 -3.03
C VAL A 159 22.96 27.07 -4.55
N LEU A 160 23.79 26.37 -5.32
CA LEU A 160 23.72 26.39 -6.78
C LEU A 160 22.40 25.83 -7.27
N ARG A 161 21.94 24.70 -6.71
CA ARG A 161 20.67 24.09 -7.06
C ARG A 161 19.50 25.02 -6.81
N TRP A 162 19.42 25.64 -5.64
CA TRP A 162 18.41 26.65 -5.34
C TRP A 162 18.46 27.81 -6.33
N HIS A 163 19.66 28.35 -6.62
CA HIS A 163 19.82 29.47 -7.55
C HIS A 163 19.31 29.14 -8.96
N TYR A 164 19.63 27.93 -9.49
CA TYR A 164 19.18 27.51 -10.81
C TYR A 164 17.67 27.24 -10.88
N HIS A 165 17.07 26.76 -9.81
CA HIS A 165 15.66 26.41 -9.81
C HIS A 165 14.75 27.57 -9.36
N LYS A 166 15.29 28.58 -8.70
CA LYS A 166 14.52 29.73 -8.19
C LYS A 166 13.50 30.32 -9.18
N PRO A 167 13.82 30.51 -10.47
CA PRO A 167 12.86 31.05 -11.43
C PRO A 167 11.65 30.12 -11.71
N TYR A 168 11.80 28.83 -11.45
CA TYR A 168 10.79 27.80 -11.74
C TYR A 168 9.94 27.42 -10.53
N ILE A 169 10.31 27.87 -9.34
CA ILE A 169 9.67 27.52 -8.06
C ILE A 169 9.04 28.74 -7.38
N ASN A 170 8.47 29.64 -8.16
CA ASN A 170 7.79 30.86 -7.67
C ASN A 170 8.62 31.67 -6.63
N ASP A 171 9.94 31.79 -6.88
CA ASP A 171 10.88 32.48 -5.97
C ASP A 171 10.92 31.94 -4.53
N ALA A 172 10.66 30.63 -4.33
CA ALA A 172 10.69 30.01 -3.02
C ALA A 172 12.00 30.34 -2.26
N PRO A 173 11.93 30.63 -0.96
CA PRO A 173 13.09 30.99 -0.17
C PRO A 173 14.08 29.82 -0.01
N PHE A 174 15.36 30.14 0.22
CA PHE A 174 16.35 29.14 0.60
C PHE A 174 16.08 28.70 2.03
N THR A 175 15.64 27.45 2.20
CA THR A 175 15.27 26.85 3.48
C THR A 175 16.26 25.74 3.87
N TRP A 176 16.10 25.18 5.07
CA TRP A 176 16.86 24.02 5.52
C TRP A 176 16.68 22.78 4.62
N GLU A 177 15.56 22.61 3.98
CA GLU A 177 15.28 21.50 3.06
C GLU A 177 16.29 21.43 1.90
N TRP A 178 16.78 22.59 1.41
CA TRP A 178 17.79 22.64 0.35
C TRP A 178 19.13 22.08 0.79
N VAL A 179 19.45 22.21 2.06
CA VAL A 179 20.74 21.79 2.64
C VAL A 179 20.66 20.38 3.20
N ASN A 180 19.51 19.97 3.71
CA ASN A 180 19.32 18.67 4.35
C ASN A 180 19.61 17.52 3.38
N PRO A 181 20.62 16.65 3.63
CA PRO A 181 20.96 15.54 2.76
C PRO A 181 19.92 14.42 2.77
N CYS A 182 18.97 14.46 3.69
CA CYS A 182 17.93 13.44 3.86
C CYS A 182 16.56 13.92 3.37
N SER A 183 16.48 15.01 2.60
CA SER A 183 15.21 15.54 2.08
C SER A 183 15.30 15.95 0.61
N VAL A 184 14.14 15.97 -0.02
CA VAL A 184 13.91 16.64 -1.31
C VAL A 184 13.07 17.87 -1.01
N PRO A 185 13.46 19.10 -1.44
CA PRO A 185 12.68 20.31 -1.18
C PRO A 185 11.27 20.17 -1.77
N GLN A 186 10.27 20.47 -0.98
CA GLN A 186 8.85 20.36 -1.37
C GLN A 186 8.50 21.27 -2.57
N ALA A 187 9.27 22.33 -2.78
CA ALA A 187 9.13 23.21 -3.93
C ALA A 187 9.28 22.52 -5.31
N PHE A 188 9.75 21.26 -5.35
CA PHE A 188 9.77 20.46 -6.58
C PHE A 188 8.49 19.69 -6.84
N PHE A 189 7.59 19.58 -5.86
CA PHE A 189 6.37 18.82 -5.96
C PHE A 189 5.19 19.76 -6.14
N VAL A 190 4.85 20.04 -7.39
CA VAL A 190 3.70 20.89 -7.74
C VAL A 190 2.42 20.06 -7.79
N ASP A 191 2.53 18.74 -8.00
CA ASP A 191 1.41 17.81 -8.12
C ASP A 191 1.62 16.57 -7.24
N VAL A 192 0.53 15.93 -6.83
CA VAL A 192 0.53 14.70 -6.01
C VAL A 192 1.21 13.53 -6.74
N SER A 193 1.09 13.47 -8.07
CA SER A 193 1.79 12.48 -8.90
C SER A 193 3.32 12.60 -8.82
N GLU A 194 3.87 13.75 -8.45
CA GLU A 194 5.30 13.96 -8.27
C GLU A 194 5.83 13.40 -6.94
N ASN A 195 4.96 13.15 -5.94
CA ASN A 195 5.35 12.47 -4.72
C ASN A 195 5.81 11.02 -4.97
N GLU A 196 5.24 10.36 -5.96
CA GLU A 196 5.67 9.02 -6.41
C GLU A 196 7.10 9.03 -6.95
N ARG A 197 7.58 10.20 -7.37
CA ARG A 197 8.91 10.43 -7.94
C ARG A 197 9.96 10.96 -6.94
N LYS A 198 9.64 11.02 -5.64
CA LYS A 198 10.62 11.49 -4.63
C LYS A 198 11.98 10.81 -4.76
N ALA A 199 11.98 9.49 -4.96
CA ALA A 199 13.20 8.70 -5.17
C ALA A 199 13.96 9.14 -6.43
N THR A 200 13.25 9.31 -7.54
CA THR A 200 13.79 9.76 -8.83
C THR A 200 14.37 11.16 -8.69
N HIS A 201 13.63 12.10 -8.10
CA HIS A 201 14.13 13.44 -7.83
C HIS A 201 15.35 13.46 -6.92
N TYR A 202 15.37 12.61 -5.87
CA TYR A 202 16.50 12.53 -4.97
C TYR A 202 17.76 12.03 -5.70
N ILE A 203 17.68 10.87 -6.34
CA ILE A 203 18.82 10.24 -7.03
C ILE A 203 19.36 11.17 -8.11
N HIS A 204 18.46 11.74 -8.90
CA HIS A 204 18.80 12.62 -10.00
C HIS A 204 19.42 13.94 -9.54
N HIS A 205 18.84 14.58 -8.52
CA HIS A 205 19.26 15.89 -8.03
C HIS A 205 20.34 15.83 -6.97
N ARG A 206 20.64 14.66 -6.40
CA ARG A 206 21.72 14.52 -5.43
C ARG A 206 22.72 13.44 -5.85
N SER A 207 22.47 12.16 -5.53
CA SER A 207 23.36 11.07 -5.91
C SER A 207 22.74 9.72 -5.60
N VAL A 208 22.91 8.73 -6.47
CA VAL A 208 22.55 7.33 -6.21
C VAL A 208 23.32 6.75 -5.00
N LEU A 209 24.53 7.25 -4.72
CA LEU A 209 25.33 6.83 -3.55
C LEU A 209 24.84 7.42 -2.22
N ALA A 210 24.21 8.60 -2.24
CA ALA A 210 23.63 9.22 -1.05
C ALA A 210 22.19 8.70 -0.78
N TYR A 211 21.56 8.07 -1.76
CA TYR A 211 20.19 7.63 -1.68
C TYR A 211 19.88 6.65 -0.54
N PRO A 212 20.75 5.68 -0.16
CA PRO A 212 20.50 4.85 1.02
C PRO A 212 20.32 5.64 2.33
N LEU A 213 21.02 6.80 2.45
CA LEU A 213 20.85 7.67 3.62
C LEU A 213 19.47 8.34 3.63
N TYR A 214 18.98 8.77 2.46
CA TYR A 214 17.63 9.27 2.30
C TYR A 214 16.60 8.19 2.65
N MET A 215 16.71 6.99 2.08
CA MET A 215 15.80 5.87 2.37
C MET A 215 15.74 5.54 3.87
N MET A 216 16.88 5.58 4.55
CA MET A 216 16.92 5.33 6.00
C MET A 216 16.21 6.44 6.78
N ALA A 217 16.42 7.70 6.41
CA ALA A 217 15.79 8.84 7.07
C ALA A 217 14.27 8.85 6.82
N ASP A 218 13.86 8.58 5.59
CA ASP A 218 12.45 8.45 5.17
C ASP A 218 11.76 7.31 5.93
N CYS A 219 12.40 6.15 6.02
CA CYS A 219 11.91 5.02 6.83
C CYS A 219 11.75 5.38 8.32
N ILE A 220 12.74 6.06 8.92
CA ILE A 220 12.66 6.50 10.32
C ILE A 220 11.52 7.50 10.51
N GLN A 221 11.38 8.46 9.60
CA GLN A 221 10.33 9.45 9.64
C GLN A 221 8.95 8.80 9.53
N TYR A 222 8.78 7.89 8.58
CA TYR A 222 7.54 7.13 8.39
C TYR A 222 7.10 6.41 9.67
N TYR A 223 8.02 5.67 10.33
CA TYR A 223 7.68 4.98 11.58
C TYR A 223 7.46 5.94 12.75
N ALA A 224 8.16 7.10 12.78
CA ALA A 224 7.91 8.14 13.77
C ALA A 224 6.51 8.75 13.58
N ASP A 225 6.12 9.03 12.34
CA ASP A 225 4.82 9.61 12.01
C ASP A 225 3.66 8.66 12.34
N ARG A 226 3.85 7.35 12.18
CA ARG A 226 2.86 6.34 12.58
C ARG A 226 2.57 6.31 14.08
N THR A 227 3.52 6.72 14.91
CA THR A 227 3.37 6.78 16.37
C THR A 227 2.83 8.13 16.85
N THR A 228 2.74 9.12 15.97
CA THR A 228 2.22 10.45 16.27
C THR A 228 0.70 10.43 16.22
N PRO A 229 -0.01 10.97 17.24
CA PRO A 229 -1.47 11.10 17.19
C PRO A 229 -1.90 11.90 15.96
N VAL A 230 -2.88 11.37 15.25
CA VAL A 230 -3.41 11.98 14.02
C VAL A 230 -4.76 12.58 14.33
N GLU A 231 -4.92 13.89 14.07
CA GLU A 231 -6.19 14.59 14.21
C GLU A 231 -6.68 15.05 12.82
N LEU A 232 -7.99 14.97 12.62
CA LEU A 232 -8.61 15.51 11.41
C LEU A 232 -8.65 17.04 11.49
N THR A 233 -8.32 17.70 10.39
CA THR A 233 -8.55 19.14 10.25
C THR A 233 -10.04 19.45 10.16
N ALA A 234 -10.43 20.72 10.29
CA ALA A 234 -11.82 21.12 10.14
C ALA A 234 -12.39 20.80 8.75
N ASP A 235 -11.58 20.95 7.70
CA ASP A 235 -11.98 20.63 6.32
C ASP A 235 -12.13 19.13 6.10
N GLU A 236 -11.22 18.31 6.64
CA GLU A 236 -11.32 16.85 6.61
C GLU A 236 -12.53 16.34 7.41
N GLN A 237 -12.83 16.94 8.56
CA GLN A 237 -14.02 16.59 9.32
C GLN A 237 -15.31 16.97 8.59
N ALA A 238 -15.33 18.11 7.91
CA ALA A 238 -16.46 18.52 7.08
C ALA A 238 -16.64 17.56 5.87
N GLU A 239 -15.53 17.12 5.24
CA GLU A 239 -15.56 16.19 4.14
C GLU A 239 -16.03 14.79 4.62
N LEU A 240 -15.49 14.29 5.73
CA LEU A 240 -15.93 13.02 6.33
C LEU A 240 -17.45 12.99 6.57
N THR A 241 -18.02 14.10 7.06
CA THR A 241 -19.46 14.23 7.31
C THR A 241 -20.31 14.02 6.05
N LYS A 242 -19.79 14.34 4.85
CA LYS A 242 -20.48 14.09 3.59
C LYS A 242 -20.40 12.62 3.16
N LEU A 243 -19.31 11.95 3.52
CA LEU A 243 -19.00 10.56 3.11
C LEU A 243 -19.63 9.51 4.01
N VAL A 244 -20.16 9.90 5.17
CA VAL A 244 -20.81 8.98 6.11
C VAL A 244 -22.32 9.25 6.20
N SER A 245 -23.05 8.22 6.54
CA SER A 245 -24.51 8.28 6.81
C SER A 245 -24.83 7.48 8.06
N PRO A 246 -25.92 7.80 8.78
CA PRO A 246 -26.42 6.91 9.81
C PRO A 246 -26.65 5.51 9.25
N PRO A 247 -26.20 4.44 9.93
CA PRO A 247 -26.38 3.09 9.46
C PRO A 247 -27.85 2.72 9.40
N LEU A 248 -28.32 2.24 8.25
CA LEU A 248 -29.62 1.59 8.10
C LEU A 248 -29.40 0.10 7.93
N SER A 249 -30.43 -0.67 8.22
CA SER A 249 -30.36 -2.13 7.98
C SER A 249 -30.06 -2.39 6.51
N PRO A 250 -29.04 -3.21 6.17
CA PRO A 250 -28.73 -3.53 4.79
C PRO A 250 -29.90 -4.25 4.12
N ALA A 251 -30.10 -3.99 2.84
CA ALA A 251 -31.06 -4.74 2.03
C ALA A 251 -30.51 -6.14 1.71
N GLU A 252 -31.40 -7.13 1.57
CA GLU A 252 -31.01 -8.47 1.11
C GLU A 252 -30.58 -8.42 -0.36
N PRO A 253 -29.38 -8.90 -0.71
CA PRO A 253 -28.92 -8.89 -2.10
C PRO A 253 -29.80 -9.82 -2.95
N GLN A 254 -30.21 -9.35 -4.14
CA GLN A 254 -31.11 -10.06 -5.03
C GLN A 254 -30.39 -11.01 -6.01
N GLY A 255 -29.11 -10.80 -6.27
CA GLY A 255 -28.28 -11.59 -7.18
C GLY A 255 -26.80 -11.56 -6.75
N HIS A 256 -25.95 -12.17 -7.53
CA HIS A 256 -24.52 -12.13 -7.26
C HIS A 256 -23.92 -10.76 -7.57
N LEU A 257 -22.85 -10.39 -6.87
CA LEU A 257 -21.91 -9.36 -7.27
C LEU A 257 -20.65 -10.05 -7.79
N VAL A 258 -20.33 -9.84 -9.05
CA VAL A 258 -19.08 -10.34 -9.65
C VAL A 258 -18.23 -9.17 -10.08
N ILE A 259 -16.99 -9.13 -9.59
CA ILE A 259 -16.00 -8.12 -9.96
C ILE A 259 -14.88 -8.82 -10.74
N LEU A 260 -14.69 -8.44 -11.99
CA LEU A 260 -13.53 -8.82 -12.78
C LEU A 260 -12.51 -7.70 -12.74
N LEU A 261 -11.44 -7.94 -12.01
CA LEU A 261 -10.32 -7.00 -11.86
C LEU A 261 -9.21 -7.40 -12.83
N LEU A 262 -9.00 -6.57 -13.84
CA LEU A 262 -8.08 -6.84 -14.93
C LEU A 262 -6.72 -6.22 -14.64
N GLU A 263 -5.70 -7.05 -14.47
CA GLU A 263 -4.32 -6.63 -14.20
C GLU A 263 -3.79 -5.68 -15.27
N SER A 264 -3.37 -4.48 -14.87
CA SER A 264 -2.74 -3.45 -15.71
C SER A 264 -3.51 -3.10 -16.99
N PHE A 265 -4.85 -3.14 -16.96
CA PHE A 265 -5.67 -3.01 -18.16
C PHE A 265 -6.10 -1.55 -18.41
N GLU A 266 -5.52 -0.92 -19.40
CA GLU A 266 -5.82 0.47 -19.80
C GLU A 266 -6.94 0.54 -20.84
N SER A 267 -7.77 1.56 -20.74
CA SER A 267 -8.98 1.73 -21.53
C SER A 267 -8.77 1.89 -23.04
N TRP A 268 -7.64 2.50 -23.47
CA TRP A 268 -7.34 2.71 -24.89
C TRP A 268 -7.25 1.42 -25.70
N VAL A 269 -6.97 0.29 -25.05
CA VAL A 269 -6.90 -1.03 -25.69
C VAL A 269 -8.25 -1.46 -26.27
N LEU A 270 -9.36 -0.97 -25.71
CA LEU A 270 -10.71 -1.24 -26.23
C LEU A 270 -10.91 -0.69 -27.66
N ASP A 271 -10.16 0.33 -28.04
CA ASP A 271 -10.22 0.93 -29.39
C ASP A 271 -9.10 0.45 -30.33
N ALA A 272 -8.13 -0.29 -29.78
CA ALA A 272 -7.02 -0.79 -30.57
C ALA A 272 -7.48 -1.86 -31.58
N GLU A 273 -6.80 -1.90 -32.74
CA GLU A 273 -7.07 -2.85 -33.83
C GLU A 273 -5.77 -3.59 -34.21
N ASP A 274 -5.94 -4.81 -34.74
CA ASP A 274 -4.86 -5.58 -35.30
C ASP A 274 -4.46 -5.06 -36.73
N ALA A 275 -3.48 -5.70 -37.34
CA ALA A 275 -3.01 -5.33 -38.69
C ALA A 275 -4.09 -5.48 -39.80
N SER A 276 -5.17 -6.19 -39.50
CA SER A 276 -6.30 -6.42 -40.42
C SER A 276 -7.49 -5.51 -40.14
N GLY A 277 -7.42 -4.66 -39.08
CA GLY A 277 -8.50 -3.78 -38.63
C GLY A 277 -9.54 -4.50 -37.77
N ASN A 278 -9.21 -5.66 -37.19
CA ASN A 278 -10.10 -6.30 -36.21
C ASN A 278 -9.83 -5.73 -34.81
N PRO A 279 -10.88 -5.56 -33.95
CA PRO A 279 -10.68 -5.09 -32.58
C PRO A 279 -9.74 -6.00 -31.77
N VAL A 280 -8.86 -5.41 -30.97
CA VAL A 280 -8.05 -6.14 -29.98
C VAL A 280 -8.95 -6.75 -28.90
N CYS A 281 -9.99 -6.04 -28.49
CA CYS A 281 -10.92 -6.48 -27.45
C CYS A 281 -12.36 -6.65 -27.98
N PRO A 282 -12.63 -7.67 -28.85
CA PRO A 282 -13.93 -7.85 -29.45
C PRO A 282 -15.03 -8.24 -28.47
N ALA A 283 -14.72 -9.00 -27.42
CA ALA A 283 -15.72 -9.51 -26.49
C ALA A 283 -16.30 -8.41 -25.59
N MET A 284 -15.44 -7.60 -24.94
CA MET A 284 -15.91 -6.47 -24.14
C MET A 284 -16.60 -5.42 -25.01
N LYS A 285 -16.10 -5.16 -26.21
CA LYS A 285 -16.74 -4.23 -27.16
C LYS A 285 -18.13 -4.69 -27.57
N ALA A 286 -18.30 -5.98 -27.86
CA ALA A 286 -19.62 -6.57 -28.13
C ALA A 286 -20.54 -6.50 -26.89
N TYR A 287 -20.04 -6.77 -25.72
CA TYR A 287 -20.79 -6.71 -24.47
C TYR A 287 -21.34 -5.31 -24.20
N ILE A 288 -20.51 -4.27 -24.35
CA ILE A 288 -20.94 -2.87 -24.25
C ILE A 288 -22.03 -2.51 -25.25
N GLY A 289 -21.99 -3.06 -26.45
CA GLY A 289 -22.93 -2.76 -27.53
C GLY A 289 -24.23 -3.61 -27.54
N SER A 290 -24.32 -4.68 -26.73
CA SER A 290 -25.42 -5.67 -26.85
C SER A 290 -26.52 -5.51 -25.81
N GLN A 291 -26.30 -4.71 -24.72
CA GLN A 291 -27.23 -4.59 -23.61
C GLN A 291 -27.06 -3.27 -22.87
N PRO A 292 -28.00 -2.88 -21.99
CA PRO A 292 -27.82 -1.74 -21.10
C PRO A 292 -26.58 -1.90 -20.21
N VAL A 293 -25.70 -0.93 -20.22
CA VAL A 293 -24.48 -0.91 -19.39
C VAL A 293 -24.21 0.49 -18.85
N LEU A 294 -23.64 0.59 -17.66
CA LEU A 294 -22.91 1.77 -17.24
C LEU A 294 -21.46 1.60 -17.71
N TYR A 295 -20.96 2.59 -18.43
CA TYR A 295 -19.67 2.48 -19.06
C TYR A 295 -18.89 3.78 -19.07
N THR A 296 -17.63 3.72 -18.61
CA THR A 296 -16.62 4.77 -18.82
C THR A 296 -15.38 4.19 -19.44
N ARG A 297 -14.73 4.98 -20.30
CA ARG A 297 -13.42 4.65 -20.87
C ARG A 297 -12.28 5.06 -19.96
N ASP A 298 -12.44 6.15 -19.20
CA ASP A 298 -11.35 6.83 -18.55
C ASP A 298 -11.62 7.02 -17.06
N ALA A 299 -11.66 5.91 -16.31
CA ALA A 299 -11.55 5.97 -14.88
C ALA A 299 -10.08 6.23 -14.50
N THR A 300 -9.76 7.46 -14.10
CA THR A 300 -8.43 7.80 -13.63
C THR A 300 -8.12 7.06 -12.33
N THR A 301 -6.92 6.50 -12.21
CA THR A 301 -6.53 5.71 -11.05
C THR A 301 -5.98 6.59 -9.93
N GLN A 302 -6.29 6.25 -8.68
CA GLN A 302 -5.81 6.94 -7.47
C GLN A 302 -4.83 6.07 -6.68
N ILE A 303 -4.15 5.15 -7.33
CA ILE A 303 -3.15 4.27 -6.70
C ILE A 303 -1.91 5.03 -6.24
N GLY A 304 -1.14 4.40 -5.35
CA GLY A 304 0.18 4.83 -4.89
C GLY A 304 1.20 3.69 -5.03
N TYR A 305 2.03 3.49 -4.03
CA TYR A 305 3.10 2.48 -4.04
C TYR A 305 2.59 1.02 -4.08
N GLY A 306 1.35 0.78 -3.69
CA GLY A 306 0.76 -0.56 -3.62
C GLY A 306 0.29 -1.12 -4.96
N MET A 307 0.29 -0.32 -6.04
CA MET A 307 -0.11 -0.72 -7.40
C MET A 307 -1.42 -1.54 -7.41
N SER A 308 -1.40 -2.82 -7.84
CA SER A 308 -2.58 -3.69 -7.85
C SER A 308 -3.24 -3.86 -6.47
N GLY A 309 -2.46 -3.83 -5.37
CA GLY A 309 -2.99 -3.85 -4.01
C GLY A 309 -3.83 -2.62 -3.69
N ASP A 310 -3.41 -1.44 -4.15
CA ASP A 310 -4.14 -0.18 -3.98
C ASP A 310 -5.41 -0.14 -4.85
N GLY A 311 -5.34 -0.63 -6.09
CA GLY A 311 -6.51 -0.78 -6.95
C GLY A 311 -7.56 -1.67 -6.32
N GLN A 312 -7.16 -2.82 -5.77
CA GLN A 312 -8.05 -3.70 -5.01
C GLN A 312 -8.66 -3.00 -3.79
N MET A 313 -7.86 -2.23 -3.05
CA MET A 313 -8.32 -1.48 -1.89
C MET A 313 -9.40 -0.47 -2.27
N ILE A 314 -9.15 0.36 -3.28
CA ILE A 314 -10.11 1.37 -3.74
C ILE A 314 -11.45 0.73 -4.11
N ILE A 315 -11.41 -0.35 -4.89
CA ILE A 315 -12.61 -1.00 -5.41
C ILE A 315 -13.40 -1.72 -4.30
N ASN A 316 -12.70 -2.39 -3.37
CA ASN A 316 -13.36 -3.14 -2.31
C ASN A 316 -13.87 -2.27 -1.15
N THR A 317 -13.18 -1.16 -0.86
CA THR A 317 -13.40 -0.37 0.35
C THR A 317 -13.92 1.05 0.10
N GLY A 318 -13.77 1.56 -1.11
CA GLY A 318 -14.05 2.95 -1.43
C GLY A 318 -13.08 3.95 -0.79
N LEU A 319 -11.94 3.49 -0.25
CA LEU A 319 -10.90 4.33 0.33
C LEU A 319 -9.75 4.52 -0.64
N TYR A 320 -9.21 5.72 -0.72
CA TYR A 320 -7.92 5.91 -1.36
C TYR A 320 -6.81 5.29 -0.50
N PRO A 321 -5.73 4.78 -1.11
CA PRO A 321 -4.61 4.23 -0.38
C PRO A 321 -3.88 5.33 0.40
N THR A 322 -3.03 4.91 1.34
CA THR A 322 -2.17 5.82 2.10
C THR A 322 -1.24 6.61 1.20
N GLN A 323 -0.94 7.84 1.58
CA GLN A 323 -0.04 8.71 0.81
C GLN A 323 1.40 8.19 0.77
N GLU A 324 1.81 7.49 1.81
CA GLU A 324 3.11 6.85 1.93
C GLU A 324 2.94 5.41 2.38
N GLY A 325 3.86 4.53 1.97
CA GLY A 325 3.78 3.12 2.28
C GLY A 325 2.88 2.33 1.34
N ILE A 326 2.59 1.10 1.72
CA ILE A 326 1.74 0.17 0.98
C ILE A 326 0.62 -0.27 1.92
N ALA A 327 -0.57 0.28 1.75
CA ALA A 327 -1.69 0.10 2.68
C ALA A 327 -2.00 -1.37 2.97
N CYS A 328 -1.99 -2.24 1.95
CA CYS A 328 -2.23 -3.66 2.11
C CYS A 328 -1.12 -4.45 2.84
N ILE A 329 -0.01 -3.82 3.15
CA ILE A 329 1.07 -4.41 3.95
C ILE A 329 1.16 -3.74 5.32
N ASP A 330 1.15 -2.41 5.33
CA ASP A 330 1.42 -1.62 6.51
C ASP A 330 0.24 -1.55 7.47
N TYR A 331 -0.99 -1.73 6.94
CA TYR A 331 -2.26 -1.57 7.66
C TYR A 331 -3.22 -2.74 7.44
N ASP A 332 -2.68 -3.94 7.19
CA ASP A 332 -3.45 -5.17 7.01
C ASP A 332 -4.16 -5.68 8.29
N TYR A 333 -3.90 -5.04 9.42
CA TYR A 333 -4.56 -5.27 10.70
C TYR A 333 -5.75 -4.33 10.94
N CYS A 334 -5.96 -3.32 10.07
CA CYS A 334 -7.06 -2.37 10.23
C CYS A 334 -8.39 -2.97 9.75
N THR A 335 -9.47 -2.46 10.29
CA THR A 335 -10.83 -2.72 9.81
C THR A 335 -11.15 -1.80 8.66
N TYR A 336 -11.77 -2.34 7.62
CA TYR A 336 -12.16 -1.58 6.44
C TYR A 336 -13.64 -1.80 6.11
N PRO A 337 -14.35 -0.78 5.61
CA PRO A 337 -15.63 -0.99 4.96
C PRO A 337 -15.43 -1.89 3.74
N ASN A 338 -16.41 -2.72 3.39
CA ASN A 338 -16.23 -3.63 2.26
C ASN A 338 -17.55 -4.07 1.63
N LEU A 339 -17.50 -4.44 0.34
CA LEU A 339 -18.65 -4.92 -0.43
C LEU A 339 -19.07 -6.35 -0.05
N ALA A 340 -18.11 -7.17 0.35
CA ALA A 340 -18.38 -8.57 0.66
C ALA A 340 -19.28 -8.77 1.89
N HIS A 341 -19.31 -7.75 2.78
CA HIS A 341 -20.12 -7.76 4.02
C HIS A 341 -21.63 -8.01 3.78
N PHE A 342 -22.16 -7.60 2.62
CA PHE A 342 -23.59 -7.73 2.32
C PHE A 342 -23.98 -9.14 1.88
N TYR A 343 -23.03 -10.03 1.66
CA TYR A 343 -23.27 -11.33 1.07
C TYR A 343 -23.00 -12.47 2.06
N PRO A 344 -23.88 -13.48 2.11
CA PRO A 344 -23.69 -14.62 2.99
C PRO A 344 -22.49 -15.48 2.60
N ARG A 345 -22.02 -15.37 1.35
CA ARG A 345 -20.80 -16.03 0.86
C ARG A 345 -20.00 -15.08 -0.03
N SER A 346 -18.68 -15.17 0.09
CA SER A 346 -17.80 -14.33 -0.70
C SER A 346 -16.45 -15.00 -0.95
N ALA A 347 -15.89 -14.82 -2.15
CA ALA A 347 -14.62 -15.42 -2.54
C ALA A 347 -13.77 -14.48 -3.41
N ILE A 348 -12.46 -14.48 -3.20
CA ILE A 348 -11.49 -13.95 -4.15
C ILE A 348 -10.85 -15.13 -4.88
N ILE A 349 -10.85 -15.04 -6.21
CA ILE A 349 -10.16 -15.98 -7.09
C ILE A 349 -8.86 -15.34 -7.53
N ASN A 350 -7.75 -15.84 -6.97
CA ASN A 350 -6.42 -15.33 -7.20
C ASN A 350 -5.68 -16.16 -8.26
N PRO A 351 -4.94 -15.55 -9.19
CA PRO A 351 -4.27 -16.28 -10.27
C PRO A 351 -3.08 -17.13 -9.80
N CYS A 352 -2.48 -16.75 -8.67
CA CYS A 352 -1.24 -17.37 -8.16
C CYS A 352 -1.28 -17.47 -6.63
N ARG A 353 -0.42 -18.32 -6.08
CA ARG A 353 -0.26 -18.44 -4.63
C ARG A 353 0.29 -17.15 -4.02
N ASN A 354 -0.44 -16.61 -3.03
CA ASN A 354 -0.02 -15.51 -2.16
C ASN A 354 0.49 -14.25 -2.90
N THR A 355 0.01 -13.97 -4.13
CA THR A 355 0.25 -12.68 -4.80
C THR A 355 -0.49 -11.58 -4.04
N TRP A 356 0.02 -10.36 -4.13
CA TRP A 356 -0.59 -9.12 -3.54
C TRP A 356 -0.97 -9.26 -2.07
N ASN A 357 -0.27 -10.09 -1.30
CA ASN A 357 -0.57 -10.35 0.12
C ASN A 357 -2.01 -10.89 0.37
N GLN A 358 -2.61 -11.57 -0.60
CA GLN A 358 -4.02 -11.95 -0.60
C GLN A 358 -4.44 -12.79 0.61
N ARG A 359 -3.56 -13.65 1.13
CA ARG A 359 -3.89 -14.45 2.33
C ARG A 359 -4.19 -13.61 3.56
N ARG A 360 -3.60 -12.42 3.64
CA ARG A 360 -3.89 -11.44 4.70
C ARG A 360 -5.03 -10.52 4.29
N MET A 361 -5.04 -10.05 3.05
CA MET A 361 -5.99 -9.05 2.58
C MET A 361 -7.39 -9.59 2.31
N THR A 362 -7.53 -10.84 1.89
CA THR A 362 -8.84 -11.45 1.64
C THR A 362 -9.80 -11.28 2.83
N PRO A 363 -9.45 -11.71 4.07
CA PRO A 363 -10.31 -11.47 5.23
C PRO A 363 -10.46 -9.98 5.60
N VAL A 364 -9.44 -9.16 5.37
CA VAL A 364 -9.50 -7.71 5.61
C VAL A 364 -10.53 -7.03 4.71
N TYR A 365 -10.65 -7.47 3.45
CA TYR A 365 -11.71 -7.02 2.53
C TYR A 365 -13.05 -7.73 2.75
N GLY A 366 -13.20 -8.47 3.84
CA GLY A 366 -14.45 -9.14 4.22
C GLY A 366 -14.76 -10.42 3.45
N TYR A 367 -13.88 -10.89 2.58
CA TYR A 367 -14.09 -12.15 1.86
C TYR A 367 -13.80 -13.37 2.74
N GLN A 368 -14.65 -14.37 2.63
CA GLN A 368 -14.60 -15.59 3.45
C GLN A 368 -13.66 -16.64 2.87
N GLU A 369 -13.50 -16.67 1.54
CA GLU A 369 -12.72 -17.69 0.85
C GLU A 369 -11.67 -17.04 -0.06
N LEU A 370 -10.45 -17.59 -0.04
CA LEU A 370 -9.42 -17.32 -1.03
C LEU A 370 -9.18 -18.58 -1.85
N ILE A 371 -9.45 -18.50 -3.14
CA ILE A 371 -9.28 -19.61 -4.09
C ILE A 371 -8.01 -19.35 -4.89
N GLU A 372 -6.98 -20.15 -4.60
CA GLU A 372 -5.69 -20.10 -5.28
C GLU A 372 -5.46 -21.41 -6.06
N PRO A 373 -4.78 -21.39 -7.23
CA PRO A 373 -4.35 -22.61 -7.89
C PRO A 373 -3.25 -23.33 -7.08
N ASP A 374 -3.22 -24.66 -7.19
CA ASP A 374 -2.19 -25.46 -6.51
C ASP A 374 -0.79 -25.34 -7.14
N THR A 375 -0.68 -24.63 -8.26
CA THR A 375 0.56 -24.48 -9.02
C THR A 375 1.39 -23.30 -8.52
N ASP A 376 2.72 -23.49 -8.50
CA ASP A 376 3.68 -22.42 -8.21
C ASP A 376 3.54 -21.26 -9.22
N TYR A 377 3.77 -20.04 -8.73
CA TYR A 377 3.75 -18.79 -9.42
C TYR A 377 4.33 -18.79 -10.86
N ARG A 378 5.36 -19.59 -11.13
CA ARG A 378 6.07 -19.62 -12.42
C ARG A 378 5.29 -20.25 -13.58
N PHE A 379 4.22 -21.00 -13.32
CA PHE A 379 3.50 -21.77 -14.34
C PHE A 379 2.02 -21.42 -14.44
N ALA A 380 1.54 -20.48 -13.63
CA ALA A 380 0.13 -20.23 -13.43
C ALA A 380 -0.36 -18.89 -14.00
N TRP A 381 0.48 -18.15 -14.72
CA TRP A 381 0.08 -16.88 -15.34
C TRP A 381 -0.89 -17.15 -16.49
N ASN A 382 -2.15 -17.38 -16.13
CA ASN A 382 -3.16 -17.73 -17.12
C ASN A 382 -4.54 -17.33 -16.64
N ASP A 383 -5.09 -16.28 -17.24
CA ASP A 383 -6.43 -15.78 -16.96
C ASP A 383 -7.51 -16.84 -17.17
N SER A 384 -7.28 -17.86 -18.02
CA SER A 384 -8.24 -18.94 -18.21
C SER A 384 -8.49 -19.72 -16.94
N ILE A 385 -7.47 -19.90 -16.08
CA ILE A 385 -7.60 -20.60 -14.79
C ILE A 385 -8.46 -19.77 -13.85
N VAL A 386 -8.28 -18.45 -13.81
CA VAL A 386 -9.09 -17.54 -13.00
C VAL A 386 -10.55 -17.64 -13.42
N ILE A 387 -10.81 -17.54 -14.72
CA ILE A 387 -12.19 -17.61 -15.27
C ILE A 387 -12.82 -18.96 -15.03
N ASP A 388 -12.10 -20.07 -15.21
CA ASP A 388 -12.63 -21.42 -14.96
C ASP A 388 -12.98 -21.60 -13.47
N LYS A 389 -12.12 -21.12 -12.56
CA LYS A 389 -12.39 -21.17 -11.11
C LYS A 389 -13.53 -20.24 -10.70
N LEU A 390 -13.63 -19.06 -11.28
CA LEU A 390 -14.73 -18.14 -11.04
C LEU A 390 -16.08 -18.77 -11.45
N ILE A 391 -16.16 -19.30 -12.64
CA ILE A 391 -17.34 -20.01 -13.14
C ILE A 391 -17.71 -21.19 -12.23
N GLN A 392 -16.74 -22.04 -11.87
CA GLN A 392 -16.95 -23.17 -10.97
C GLN A 392 -17.50 -22.72 -9.62
N THR A 393 -16.92 -21.65 -9.05
CA THR A 393 -17.30 -21.11 -7.75
C THR A 393 -18.74 -20.62 -7.78
N LEU A 394 -19.09 -19.77 -8.76
CA LEU A 394 -20.44 -19.23 -8.92
C LEU A 394 -21.47 -20.32 -9.19
N ALA A 395 -21.15 -21.33 -10.00
CA ALA A 395 -22.04 -22.44 -10.30
C ALA A 395 -22.37 -23.32 -9.08
N THR A 396 -21.55 -23.28 -8.02
CA THR A 396 -21.78 -24.05 -6.78
C THR A 396 -22.58 -23.28 -5.72
N PHE A 397 -22.73 -21.96 -5.87
CA PHE A 397 -23.43 -21.13 -4.91
C PHE A 397 -24.93 -21.08 -5.21
N SER A 398 -25.74 -21.53 -4.25
CA SER A 398 -27.21 -21.52 -4.33
C SER A 398 -27.84 -20.24 -3.78
N ALA A 399 -27.06 -19.38 -3.15
CA ALA A 399 -27.47 -18.08 -2.59
C ALA A 399 -26.63 -16.96 -3.20
N PRO A 400 -27.10 -15.70 -3.17
CA PRO A 400 -26.31 -14.56 -3.61
C PRO A 400 -24.90 -14.54 -2.96
N CYS A 401 -23.88 -14.25 -3.75
CA CYS A 401 -22.49 -14.16 -3.28
C CYS A 401 -21.77 -12.96 -3.89
N CYS A 402 -20.69 -12.54 -3.23
CA CYS A 402 -19.73 -11.60 -3.78
C CYS A 402 -18.49 -12.37 -4.25
N ALA A 403 -18.13 -12.29 -5.52
CA ALA A 403 -16.96 -12.96 -6.08
C ALA A 403 -16.09 -11.98 -6.85
N MET A 404 -14.78 -11.97 -6.57
CA MET A 404 -13.80 -11.17 -7.32
C MET A 404 -12.82 -12.11 -8.03
N GLY A 405 -12.72 -12.01 -9.34
CA GLY A 405 -11.72 -12.68 -10.15
C GLY A 405 -10.64 -11.69 -10.57
N ILE A 406 -9.37 -11.98 -10.24
CA ILE A 406 -8.23 -11.12 -10.54
C ILE A 406 -7.41 -11.77 -11.65
N THR A 407 -7.21 -11.08 -12.78
CA THR A 407 -6.39 -11.57 -13.90
C THR A 407 -4.90 -11.33 -13.67
N ILE A 408 -4.03 -11.89 -14.51
CA ILE A 408 -2.57 -11.79 -14.34
C ILE A 408 -1.80 -11.61 -15.64
N ASN A 409 -2.36 -12.00 -16.80
CA ASN A 409 -1.62 -11.95 -18.05
C ASN A 409 -1.17 -10.53 -18.43
N GLY A 410 -1.92 -9.50 -17.98
CA GLY A 410 -1.58 -8.08 -18.13
C GLY A 410 -0.35 -7.62 -17.36
N HIS A 411 0.30 -8.47 -16.55
CA HIS A 411 1.50 -8.12 -15.80
C HIS A 411 2.75 -8.06 -16.71
N LEU A 412 3.63 -7.08 -16.44
CA LEU A 412 4.94 -7.01 -17.11
C LEU A 412 5.73 -8.32 -16.98
N PRO A 413 6.48 -8.78 -17.99
CA PRO A 413 6.82 -8.11 -19.26
C PRO A 413 5.86 -8.38 -20.42
N PHE A 414 4.64 -8.86 -20.20
CA PHE A 414 3.60 -9.18 -21.19
C PHE A 414 3.98 -10.32 -22.14
N ASP A 415 4.79 -11.26 -21.70
CA ASP A 415 5.30 -12.38 -22.51
C ASP A 415 4.51 -13.69 -22.31
N SER A 416 3.49 -13.65 -21.47
CA SER A 416 2.69 -14.83 -21.08
C SER A 416 1.47 -15.08 -21.95
N SER A 417 1.22 -14.26 -22.99
CA SER A 417 0.07 -14.47 -23.87
C SER A 417 0.28 -15.66 -24.80
N PRO A 418 -0.65 -16.64 -24.85
CA PRO A 418 -0.63 -17.70 -25.84
C PRO A 418 -1.14 -17.27 -27.24
N ASP A 419 -1.63 -16.04 -27.37
CA ASP A 419 -2.28 -15.56 -28.59
C ASP A 419 -1.27 -14.95 -29.58
N ALA A 420 -1.30 -15.44 -30.81
CA ALA A 420 -0.55 -14.89 -31.94
C ALA A 420 -1.46 -13.90 -32.70
N MET A 421 -1.37 -12.61 -32.34
CA MET A 421 -2.00 -11.53 -33.09
C MET A 421 -0.98 -10.87 -34.01
N GLU A 422 -1.33 -10.67 -35.28
CA GLU A 422 -0.50 -9.91 -36.20
C GLU A 422 -0.71 -8.41 -35.96
N LEU A 423 0.36 -7.72 -35.59
CA LEU A 423 0.37 -6.28 -35.31
C LEU A 423 1.42 -5.62 -36.22
N PRO A 424 1.22 -4.35 -36.63
CA PRO A 424 2.20 -3.62 -37.43
C PRO A 424 3.58 -3.55 -36.76
N ASP A 425 4.64 -3.78 -37.52
CA ASP A 425 6.04 -3.71 -37.06
C ASP A 425 6.44 -2.29 -36.57
N THR A 426 5.64 -1.30 -36.89
CA THR A 426 5.84 0.09 -36.42
C THR A 426 5.46 0.30 -34.94
N ILE A 427 4.78 -0.66 -34.34
CA ILE A 427 4.42 -0.65 -32.90
C ILE A 427 5.60 -1.19 -32.08
N PRO A 428 6.06 -0.51 -31.03
CA PRO A 428 7.09 -1.03 -30.14
C PRO A 428 6.76 -2.43 -29.61
N SER A 429 7.75 -3.30 -29.50
CA SER A 429 7.55 -4.72 -29.16
C SER A 429 6.84 -4.92 -27.82
N ILE A 430 7.11 -4.07 -26.82
CA ILE A 430 6.45 -4.12 -25.51
C ILE A 430 4.95 -3.81 -25.64
N ILE A 431 4.57 -2.86 -26.49
CA ILE A 431 3.17 -2.53 -26.76
C ILE A 431 2.50 -3.66 -27.54
N GLN A 432 3.19 -4.26 -28.53
CA GLN A 432 2.65 -5.42 -29.23
C GLN A 432 2.35 -6.57 -28.27
N ASN A 433 3.26 -6.85 -27.34
CA ASN A 433 3.06 -7.89 -26.33
C ASN A 433 1.89 -7.54 -25.41
N TYR A 434 1.78 -6.29 -25.00
CA TYR A 434 0.65 -5.81 -24.19
C TYR A 434 -0.69 -5.98 -24.90
N LEU A 435 -0.79 -5.61 -26.18
CA LEU A 435 -2.00 -5.80 -26.97
C LEU A 435 -2.37 -7.28 -27.13
N ARG A 436 -1.37 -8.18 -27.29
CA ARG A 436 -1.62 -9.63 -27.34
C ARG A 436 -2.14 -10.17 -26.02
N THR A 437 -1.60 -9.71 -24.88
CA THR A 437 -2.11 -10.11 -23.56
C THR A 437 -3.50 -9.57 -23.31
N ALA A 438 -3.78 -8.31 -23.66
CA ALA A 438 -5.11 -7.72 -23.56
C ALA A 438 -6.15 -8.47 -24.41
N HIS A 439 -5.79 -8.88 -25.64
CA HIS A 439 -6.64 -9.72 -26.48
C HIS A 439 -6.97 -11.06 -25.81
N TYR A 440 -5.96 -11.69 -25.21
CA TYR A 440 -6.15 -12.95 -24.49
C TYR A 440 -7.07 -12.75 -23.28
N THR A 441 -6.85 -11.72 -22.47
CA THR A 441 -7.70 -11.38 -21.33
C THR A 441 -9.14 -11.10 -21.76
N ASP A 442 -9.34 -10.31 -22.84
CA ASP A 442 -10.68 -10.06 -23.41
C ASP A 442 -11.40 -11.35 -23.80
N ARG A 443 -10.68 -12.30 -24.43
CA ARG A 443 -11.24 -13.60 -24.79
C ARG A 443 -11.66 -14.39 -23.54
N GLN A 444 -10.90 -14.34 -22.45
CA GLN A 444 -11.26 -15.02 -21.20
C GLN A 444 -12.47 -14.35 -20.54
N VAL A 445 -12.49 -13.01 -20.51
CA VAL A 445 -13.67 -12.24 -20.06
C VAL A 445 -14.89 -12.60 -20.90
N GLY A 446 -14.75 -12.67 -22.22
CA GLY A 446 -15.82 -13.10 -23.14
C GLY A 446 -16.38 -14.49 -22.85
N ARG A 447 -15.52 -15.45 -22.46
CA ARG A 447 -15.96 -16.79 -22.01
C ARG A 447 -16.82 -16.72 -20.76
N PHE A 448 -16.42 -15.90 -19.78
CA PHE A 448 -17.19 -15.67 -18.57
C PHE A 448 -18.55 -15.04 -18.90
N LEU A 449 -18.58 -13.98 -19.70
CA LEU A 449 -19.78 -13.26 -20.07
C LEU A 449 -20.78 -14.16 -20.83
N ALA A 450 -20.29 -14.97 -21.77
CA ALA A 450 -21.13 -15.93 -22.53
C ALA A 450 -21.72 -17.01 -21.61
N TRP A 451 -20.98 -17.46 -20.58
CA TRP A 451 -21.52 -18.37 -19.59
C TRP A 451 -22.57 -17.65 -18.72
N ALA A 452 -22.25 -16.45 -18.23
CA ALA A 452 -23.14 -15.68 -17.35
C ALA A 452 -24.48 -15.35 -18.01
N ASP A 453 -24.50 -15.07 -19.30
CA ASP A 453 -25.71 -14.80 -20.08
C ASP A 453 -26.70 -15.99 -20.11
N THR A 454 -26.19 -17.20 -20.02
CA THR A 454 -26.99 -18.44 -20.10
C THR A 454 -27.20 -19.13 -18.76
N ALA A 455 -26.43 -18.76 -17.74
CA ALA A 455 -26.47 -19.40 -16.43
C ALA A 455 -27.65 -18.87 -15.58
N GLU A 456 -28.59 -19.73 -15.22
CA GLU A 456 -29.72 -19.35 -14.37
C GLU A 456 -29.31 -18.73 -13.03
N VAL A 457 -28.17 -19.18 -12.47
CA VAL A 457 -27.59 -18.66 -11.22
C VAL A 457 -27.18 -17.18 -11.33
N MET A 458 -26.92 -16.70 -12.53
CA MET A 458 -26.50 -15.31 -12.78
C MET A 458 -27.66 -14.33 -12.98
N GLN A 459 -28.93 -14.81 -12.90
CA GLN A 459 -30.07 -13.92 -13.00
C GLN A 459 -30.07 -12.86 -11.90
N ASN A 460 -30.39 -11.63 -12.27
CA ASN A 460 -30.36 -10.44 -11.38
C ASN A 460 -28.98 -10.13 -10.76
N SER A 461 -27.89 -10.64 -11.35
CA SER A 461 -26.54 -10.36 -10.87
C SER A 461 -26.00 -9.04 -11.38
N THR A 462 -25.13 -8.44 -10.58
CA THR A 462 -24.33 -7.28 -10.96
C THR A 462 -22.93 -7.77 -11.39
N ILE A 463 -22.50 -7.37 -12.58
CA ILE A 463 -21.16 -7.69 -13.11
C ILE A 463 -20.42 -6.37 -13.33
N ALA A 464 -19.30 -6.20 -12.65
CA ALA A 464 -18.40 -5.05 -12.76
C ALA A 464 -17.05 -5.50 -13.34
N ILE A 465 -16.57 -4.85 -14.38
CA ILE A 465 -15.29 -5.14 -15.06
C ILE A 465 -14.49 -3.86 -15.06
N THR A 466 -13.25 -3.90 -14.51
CA THR A 466 -12.37 -2.72 -14.48
C THR A 466 -10.91 -3.13 -14.43
N GLY A 467 -10.00 -2.23 -14.84
CA GLY A 467 -8.57 -2.37 -14.59
C GLY A 467 -8.23 -2.01 -13.13
N ASP A 468 -7.18 -2.62 -12.60
CA ASP A 468 -6.68 -2.31 -11.26
C ASP A 468 -5.83 -1.03 -11.26
N HIS A 469 -5.00 -0.82 -12.27
CA HIS A 469 -4.19 0.39 -12.47
C HIS A 469 -3.75 0.55 -13.93
N ARG A 470 -3.26 1.74 -14.25
CA ARG A 470 -2.55 2.00 -15.51
C ARG A 470 -1.13 1.44 -15.45
N ILE A 471 -0.57 1.04 -16.59
CA ILE A 471 0.80 0.50 -16.68
C ILE A 471 1.76 1.47 -17.39
N PHE A 472 1.29 2.15 -18.43
CA PHE A 472 2.11 3.12 -19.13
C PHE A 472 1.99 4.50 -18.46
N THR A 473 3.12 4.97 -17.91
CA THR A 473 3.22 6.22 -17.17
C THR A 473 4.24 7.15 -17.83
N TYR A 474 4.44 8.34 -17.26
CA TYR A 474 5.45 9.32 -17.74
C TYR A 474 6.88 8.78 -17.76
N ASP A 475 7.18 7.75 -16.97
CA ASP A 475 8.52 7.18 -16.83
C ASP A 475 8.82 6.07 -17.84
N MET A 476 7.98 5.93 -18.88
CA MET A 476 8.20 5.00 -19.98
C MET A 476 9.46 5.30 -20.77
N SER A 477 9.96 4.28 -21.49
CA SER A 477 11.02 4.51 -22.47
C SER A 477 10.63 5.57 -23.50
N GLU A 478 11.59 6.34 -23.98
CA GLU A 478 11.37 7.38 -25.00
C GLU A 478 10.66 6.81 -26.24
N GLU A 479 11.01 5.58 -26.64
CA GLU A 479 10.38 4.89 -27.77
C GLU A 479 8.87 4.69 -27.58
N VAL A 480 8.46 4.23 -26.39
CA VAL A 480 7.04 3.98 -26.05
C VAL A 480 6.28 5.30 -25.98
N ARG A 481 6.85 6.29 -25.31
CA ARG A 481 6.24 7.62 -25.19
C ARG A 481 6.08 8.28 -26.55
N ASP A 482 7.12 8.28 -27.39
CA ASP A 482 7.09 8.86 -28.73
C ASP A 482 6.08 8.14 -29.64
N TYR A 483 5.94 6.83 -29.47
CA TYR A 483 4.90 6.10 -30.16
C TYR A 483 3.51 6.55 -29.70
N GLY A 484 3.27 6.63 -28.40
CA GLY A 484 1.99 7.09 -27.83
C GLY A 484 1.61 8.48 -28.33
N LEU A 485 2.56 9.42 -28.33
CA LEU A 485 2.34 10.78 -28.85
C LEU A 485 2.02 10.78 -30.34
N ARG A 486 2.78 10.04 -31.18
CA ARG A 486 2.54 9.95 -32.63
C ARG A 486 1.22 9.29 -32.97
N ALA A 487 0.84 8.26 -32.21
CA ALA A 487 -0.41 7.53 -32.40
C ALA A 487 -1.61 8.20 -31.70
N ASN A 488 -1.38 9.33 -31.03
CA ASN A 488 -2.39 10.06 -30.24
C ASN A 488 -3.09 9.14 -29.22
N LEU A 489 -2.30 8.33 -28.51
CA LEU A 489 -2.79 7.44 -27.46
C LEU A 489 -2.71 8.13 -26.08
N PRO A 490 -3.66 7.90 -25.17
CA PRO A 490 -3.72 8.60 -23.88
C PRO A 490 -2.45 8.47 -23.03
N PHE A 491 -1.79 7.32 -23.07
CA PHE A 491 -0.57 7.13 -22.30
C PHE A 491 0.61 7.99 -22.79
N GLY A 492 0.60 8.48 -24.04
CA GLY A 492 1.61 9.41 -24.53
C GLY A 492 1.62 10.75 -23.80
N THR A 493 0.46 11.20 -23.31
CA THR A 493 0.29 12.39 -22.46
C THR A 493 0.21 12.07 -20.97
N GLY A 494 0.17 10.78 -20.61
CA GLY A 494 0.01 10.33 -19.23
C GLY A 494 -1.43 10.33 -18.73
N ASP A 495 -2.40 10.52 -19.63
CA ASP A 495 -3.83 10.60 -19.31
C ASP A 495 -4.57 9.25 -19.43
N ALA A 496 -3.83 8.14 -19.52
CA ALA A 496 -4.44 6.82 -19.62
C ALA A 496 -5.21 6.49 -18.33
N GLY A 497 -6.44 5.99 -18.50
CA GLY A 497 -7.30 5.49 -17.43
C GLY A 497 -7.61 4.00 -17.61
N CYS A 498 -8.32 3.43 -16.64
CA CYS A 498 -8.87 2.09 -16.73
C CYS A 498 -10.32 2.13 -17.24
N PRO A 499 -10.81 1.11 -17.96
CA PRO A 499 -12.23 1.02 -18.26
C PRO A 499 -13.02 0.67 -17.00
N PHE A 500 -14.25 1.13 -16.93
CA PHE A 500 -15.24 0.61 -15.99
C PHE A 500 -16.51 0.28 -16.76
N ILE A 501 -16.88 -0.99 -16.75
CA ILE A 501 -18.05 -1.53 -17.45
C ILE A 501 -18.89 -2.26 -16.40
N MET A 502 -20.15 -1.89 -16.24
CA MET A 502 -21.02 -2.53 -15.26
C MET A 502 -22.42 -2.79 -15.84
N THR A 503 -22.93 -4.00 -15.60
CA THR A 503 -24.33 -4.36 -15.79
C THR A 503 -24.94 -4.66 -14.43
N ALA A 504 -26.16 -4.23 -14.23
CA ALA A 504 -26.93 -4.47 -13.00
C ALA A 504 -28.43 -4.43 -13.29
N PRO A 505 -29.28 -5.06 -12.47
CA PRO A 505 -30.74 -5.03 -12.65
C PRO A 505 -31.36 -3.64 -12.65
N CYS A 506 -30.73 -2.66 -12.01
CA CYS A 506 -31.19 -1.26 -11.97
C CYS A 506 -30.75 -0.44 -13.20
N ILE A 507 -29.91 -0.98 -14.08
CA ILE A 507 -29.46 -0.31 -15.31
C ILE A 507 -30.31 -0.80 -16.47
N ASP A 508 -31.31 -0.04 -16.83
CA ASP A 508 -32.29 -0.35 -17.91
C ASP A 508 -31.92 0.30 -19.26
N SER A 509 -30.97 1.21 -19.27
CA SER A 509 -30.48 1.91 -20.45
C SER A 509 -28.98 2.17 -20.32
N THR A 510 -28.27 2.29 -21.44
CA THR A 510 -26.84 2.55 -21.41
C THR A 510 -26.53 3.94 -20.88
N ILE A 511 -25.71 4.01 -19.84
CA ILE A 511 -25.22 5.23 -19.20
C ILE A 511 -23.73 5.37 -19.58
N TYR A 512 -23.42 6.33 -20.43
CA TYR A 512 -22.03 6.66 -20.77
C TYR A 512 -21.51 7.76 -19.86
N ILE A 513 -20.41 7.45 -19.18
CA ILE A 513 -19.71 8.39 -18.30
C ILE A 513 -18.46 8.91 -19.02
N PRO A 514 -18.40 10.18 -19.37
CA PRO A 514 -17.28 10.72 -20.14
C PRO A 514 -15.98 10.75 -19.35
N GLN A 515 -16.06 10.91 -18.03
CA GLN A 515 -14.90 11.02 -17.14
C GLN A 515 -15.27 10.49 -15.76
N ALA A 516 -14.44 9.61 -15.19
CA ALA A 516 -14.65 9.04 -13.87
C ALA A 516 -13.30 8.90 -13.12
N LYS A 517 -13.38 8.60 -11.83
CA LYS A 517 -12.26 8.20 -10.99
C LYS A 517 -12.46 6.74 -10.56
N GLN A 518 -11.39 6.01 -10.32
CA GLN A 518 -11.48 4.64 -9.81
C GLN A 518 -12.21 4.57 -8.46
N GLY A 519 -12.11 5.64 -7.64
CA GLY A 519 -12.86 5.79 -6.40
C GLY A 519 -14.38 5.80 -6.56
N ASP A 520 -14.90 6.10 -7.76
CA ASP A 520 -16.34 6.13 -8.05
C ASP A 520 -16.95 4.73 -8.19
N ILE A 521 -16.10 3.72 -8.37
CA ILE A 521 -16.54 2.33 -8.59
C ILE A 521 -17.26 1.78 -7.35
N PHE A 522 -16.73 2.00 -6.17
CA PHE A 522 -17.31 1.50 -4.92
C PHE A 522 -18.73 2.04 -4.65
N PRO A 523 -18.99 3.38 -4.62
CA PRO A 523 -20.33 3.90 -4.42
C PRO A 523 -21.29 3.50 -5.52
N THR A 524 -20.84 3.41 -6.76
CA THR A 524 -21.66 2.95 -7.89
C THR A 524 -22.07 1.48 -7.75
N ILE A 525 -21.16 0.61 -7.30
CA ILE A 525 -21.50 -0.79 -6.98
C ILE A 525 -22.46 -0.85 -5.79
N LEU A 526 -22.26 -0.07 -4.73
CA LEU A 526 -23.21 -0.02 -3.59
C LEU A 526 -24.63 0.29 -4.06
N HIS A 527 -24.79 1.25 -4.95
CA HIS A 527 -26.10 1.56 -5.57
C HIS A 527 -26.61 0.35 -6.36
N ALA A 528 -25.80 -0.19 -7.25
CA ALA A 528 -26.20 -1.29 -8.14
C ALA A 528 -26.67 -2.55 -7.40
N VAL A 529 -26.17 -2.79 -6.19
CA VAL A 529 -26.55 -3.92 -5.33
C VAL A 529 -27.59 -3.56 -4.26
N GLY A 530 -28.16 -2.34 -4.32
CA GLY A 530 -29.22 -1.88 -3.41
C GLY A 530 -28.76 -1.50 -2.01
N GLN A 531 -27.49 -1.11 -1.85
CA GLN A 531 -26.87 -0.76 -0.58
C GLN A 531 -26.52 0.75 -0.45
N GLN A 532 -27.28 1.64 -1.12
CA GLN A 532 -27.05 3.10 -1.10
C GLN A 532 -27.09 3.70 0.31
N HIS A 533 -27.68 2.99 1.25
CA HIS A 533 -27.82 3.41 2.65
C HIS A 533 -26.73 2.86 3.57
N TYR A 534 -25.68 2.27 3.00
CA TYR A 534 -24.50 1.90 3.77
C TYR A 534 -23.91 3.13 4.45
N PHE A 535 -23.44 2.96 5.70
CA PHE A 535 -22.93 4.11 6.48
C PHE A 535 -21.76 4.80 5.83
N TRP A 536 -20.92 4.06 5.08
CA TRP A 536 -19.78 4.56 4.34
C TRP A 536 -20.12 4.61 2.85
N LYS A 537 -20.07 5.82 2.29
CA LYS A 537 -20.41 6.05 0.87
C LYS A 537 -19.25 5.83 -0.10
N GLY A 538 -18.02 5.72 0.41
CA GLY A 538 -16.81 5.75 -0.40
C GLY A 538 -16.32 7.17 -0.67
N MET A 539 -15.12 7.28 -1.25
CA MET A 539 -14.47 8.56 -1.56
C MET A 539 -14.75 9.08 -2.97
N GLY A 540 -15.55 8.38 -3.74
CA GLY A 540 -15.97 8.78 -5.08
C GLY A 540 -17.43 9.20 -5.13
N HIS A 541 -17.96 9.25 -6.35
CA HIS A 541 -19.35 9.58 -6.68
C HIS A 541 -20.09 8.34 -7.19
N ASP A 542 -21.39 8.30 -6.93
CA ASP A 542 -22.28 7.30 -7.50
C ASP A 542 -22.62 7.68 -8.95
N LEU A 543 -22.04 6.97 -9.89
CA LEU A 543 -22.18 7.27 -11.34
C LEU A 543 -23.56 6.92 -11.91
N ILE A 544 -24.41 6.21 -11.16
CA ILE A 544 -25.81 5.96 -11.57
C ILE A 544 -26.63 7.23 -11.33
N ASP A 545 -26.49 7.86 -10.15
CA ASP A 545 -27.23 9.05 -9.77
C ASP A 545 -26.56 10.32 -10.32
N GLU A 546 -25.23 10.36 -10.36
CA GLU A 546 -24.42 11.51 -10.76
C GLU A 546 -23.47 11.16 -11.93
N PRO A 547 -23.99 10.93 -13.14
CA PRO A 547 -23.15 10.53 -14.28
C PRO A 547 -22.20 11.64 -14.76
N CYS A 548 -22.36 12.84 -14.27
CA CYS A 548 -21.48 13.98 -14.50
C CYS A 548 -21.43 14.85 -13.25
N TYR A 549 -20.26 14.96 -12.63
CA TYR A 549 -20.04 15.74 -11.42
C TYR A 549 -18.89 16.74 -11.58
N ALA A 550 -18.85 17.76 -10.72
CA ALA A 550 -17.71 18.68 -10.66
C ALA A 550 -16.50 17.98 -10.04
N ASP A 551 -15.30 18.35 -10.48
CA ASP A 551 -14.07 17.77 -9.94
C ASP A 551 -13.95 18.05 -8.43
N ASP A 552 -13.57 17.02 -7.67
CA ASP A 552 -13.40 17.07 -6.22
C ASP A 552 -12.00 17.50 -5.84
N ASP A 553 -11.84 17.94 -4.60
CA ASP A 553 -10.53 18.05 -3.97
C ASP A 553 -9.97 16.64 -3.63
N CYS A 554 -9.39 16.00 -4.64
CA CYS A 554 -8.81 14.67 -4.52
C CYS A 554 -7.65 14.65 -3.49
N ALA A 555 -6.95 15.77 -3.31
CA ALA A 555 -5.88 15.91 -2.34
C ALA A 555 -6.43 15.87 -0.90
N LEU A 556 -7.53 16.56 -0.63
CA LEU A 556 -8.22 16.52 0.66
C LEU A 556 -8.70 15.11 0.99
N ARG A 557 -9.35 14.43 0.04
CA ARG A 557 -9.83 13.05 0.23
C ARG A 557 -8.70 12.04 0.42
N ARG A 558 -7.57 12.20 -0.27
CA ARG A 558 -6.37 11.38 -0.03
C ARG A 558 -5.79 11.60 1.37
N SER A 559 -5.70 12.85 1.82
CA SER A 559 -5.25 13.17 3.19
C SER A 559 -6.19 12.58 4.24
N LEU A 560 -7.49 12.70 4.02
CA LEU A 560 -8.51 12.11 4.88
C LEU A 560 -8.39 10.58 4.93
N ALA A 561 -8.27 9.89 3.76
CA ALA A 561 -8.12 8.45 3.69
C ALA A 561 -6.90 7.96 4.48
N ASP A 562 -5.75 8.60 4.29
CA ASP A 562 -4.52 8.30 5.03
C ASP A 562 -4.74 8.33 6.54
N LYS A 563 -5.42 9.37 7.03
CA LYS A 563 -5.71 9.53 8.45
C LYS A 563 -6.73 8.50 8.96
N LEU A 564 -7.79 8.21 8.21
CA LEU A 564 -8.78 7.20 8.58
C LEU A 564 -8.16 5.80 8.69
N ILE A 565 -7.25 5.46 7.76
CA ILE A 565 -6.52 4.19 7.78
C ILE A 565 -5.57 4.14 8.97
N ARG A 566 -4.73 5.16 9.14
CA ARG A 566 -3.72 5.23 10.21
C ARG A 566 -4.32 5.19 11.61
N THR A 567 -5.52 5.72 11.79
CA THR A 567 -6.24 5.70 13.07
C THR A 567 -7.14 4.48 13.24
N ASN A 568 -7.20 3.59 12.23
CA ASN A 568 -8.15 2.47 12.20
C ASN A 568 -9.59 2.93 12.47
N TRP A 569 -9.99 4.06 11.88
CA TRP A 569 -11.25 4.73 12.18
C TRP A 569 -12.48 3.84 12.01
N PHE A 570 -12.43 2.88 11.06
CA PHE A 570 -13.53 1.94 10.77
C PHE A 570 -13.66 0.78 11.76
N GLU A 571 -12.76 0.68 12.76
CA GLU A 571 -12.85 -0.37 13.77
C GLU A 571 -14.10 -0.24 14.63
N SER A 572 -14.76 0.85 14.66
CA SER A 572 -16.17 1.05 14.97
C SER A 572 -16.51 2.51 15.34
N PRO A 573 -17.36 3.18 14.59
CA PRO A 573 -17.96 4.44 15.06
C PRO A 573 -19.04 4.25 16.12
N ASP A 574 -19.63 3.05 16.24
CA ASP A 574 -20.80 2.79 17.10
C ASP A 574 -20.66 1.58 18.05
N LEU A 575 -19.58 0.84 17.98
CA LEU A 575 -19.27 -0.23 18.92
C LEU A 575 -18.10 0.18 19.80
N PRO A 576 -17.96 -0.36 21.00
CA PRO A 576 -16.86 -0.03 21.88
C PRO A 576 -15.54 -0.24 21.15
N HIS A 577 -14.77 0.83 21.00
CA HIS A 577 -13.47 0.75 20.35
C HIS A 577 -12.57 -0.28 21.02
N TYR A 578 -12.72 -0.44 22.32
CA TYR A 578 -12.00 -1.43 23.13
C TYR A 578 -12.83 -1.89 24.31
N ILE A 579 -12.93 -3.20 24.50
CA ILE A 579 -13.37 -3.78 25.77
C ILE A 579 -12.13 -3.94 26.64
N ALA A 580 -12.06 -3.28 27.77
CA ALA A 580 -10.97 -3.46 28.70
C ALA A 580 -11.11 -4.82 29.39
N HIS A 581 -10.35 -5.81 28.95
CA HIS A 581 -10.37 -7.19 29.46
C HIS A 581 -9.89 -7.26 30.91
N ALA A 582 -10.62 -7.99 31.77
CA ALA A 582 -10.34 -8.18 33.19
C ALA A 582 -10.12 -6.86 33.98
N GLY A 583 -10.92 -5.84 33.63
CA GLY A 583 -10.81 -4.50 34.18
C GLY A 583 -9.69 -3.64 33.58
N GLY A 584 -8.93 -4.15 32.62
CA GLY A 584 -7.79 -3.49 31.99
C GLY A 584 -6.44 -3.81 32.63
N SER A 585 -5.44 -2.96 32.36
CA SER A 585 -4.09 -3.11 32.91
C SER A 585 -3.74 -2.02 33.92
N VAL A 586 -2.87 -2.34 34.87
CA VAL A 586 -2.30 -1.41 35.81
C VAL A 586 -0.83 -1.72 36.09
N TYR A 587 0.07 -0.74 35.93
CA TYR A 587 1.53 -0.90 36.14
C TYR A 587 2.14 -2.14 35.44
N ARG A 588 1.73 -2.47 34.20
CA ARG A 588 2.11 -3.67 33.45
C ARG A 588 1.51 -5.00 33.93
N TYR A 589 0.65 -4.98 34.94
CA TYR A 589 -0.14 -6.15 35.31
C TYR A 589 -1.43 -6.18 34.49
N MET A 590 -1.68 -7.31 33.86
CA MET A 590 -2.90 -7.59 33.08
C MET A 590 -3.75 -8.62 33.84
N TYR A 591 -5.02 -8.74 33.48
CA TYR A 591 -5.95 -9.76 34.00
C TYR A 591 -6.15 -9.72 35.52
N SER A 592 -6.09 -8.53 36.11
CA SER A 592 -6.15 -8.41 37.55
C SER A 592 -7.57 -8.34 38.14
N ASN A 593 -8.59 -7.98 37.35
CA ASN A 593 -9.95 -7.73 37.84
C ASN A 593 -9.95 -6.83 39.09
N SER A 594 -9.05 -5.86 39.17
CA SER A 594 -8.80 -5.05 40.37
C SER A 594 -9.37 -3.64 40.28
N LEU A 595 -9.62 -3.03 41.42
CA LEU A 595 -10.14 -1.66 41.51
C LEU A 595 -9.19 -0.64 40.83
N GLU A 596 -7.90 -0.85 40.95
CA GLU A 596 -6.89 0.02 40.38
C GLU A 596 -6.87 -0.10 38.83
N ALA A 597 -7.04 -1.31 38.31
CA ALA A 597 -7.15 -1.53 36.87
C ALA A 597 -8.41 -0.86 36.30
N VAL A 598 -9.56 -1.07 36.94
CA VAL A 598 -10.82 -0.42 36.56
C VAL A 598 -10.71 1.10 36.59
N ARG A 599 -10.10 1.68 37.64
CA ARG A 599 -9.89 3.14 37.71
C ARG A 599 -9.00 3.65 36.59
N ASN A 600 -7.94 2.90 36.27
CA ASN A 600 -7.06 3.25 35.17
C ASN A 600 -7.80 3.21 33.83
N THR A 601 -8.60 2.20 33.59
CA THR A 601 -9.44 2.03 32.39
C THR A 601 -10.42 3.20 32.26
N LEU A 602 -11.13 3.56 33.32
CA LEU A 602 -12.06 4.70 33.30
C LEU A 602 -11.35 6.04 33.07
N ALA A 603 -10.15 6.22 33.66
CA ALA A 603 -9.34 7.42 33.43
C ALA A 603 -8.86 7.57 31.96
N HIS A 604 -8.78 6.48 31.22
CA HIS A 604 -8.46 6.47 29.81
C HIS A 604 -9.69 6.52 28.87
N GLY A 605 -10.89 6.74 29.44
CA GLY A 605 -12.11 7.00 28.68
C GLY A 605 -12.76 5.76 28.04
N PHE A 606 -12.50 4.56 28.57
CA PHE A 606 -13.18 3.35 28.11
C PHE A 606 -14.64 3.33 28.57
N ASP A 607 -15.54 3.10 27.61
CA ASP A 607 -16.99 2.95 27.86
C ASP A 607 -17.43 1.50 28.01
N PHE A 608 -16.54 0.54 27.72
CA PHE A 608 -16.78 -0.90 27.85
C PHE A 608 -15.66 -1.57 28.63
N MET A 609 -16.08 -2.38 29.58
CA MET A 609 -15.19 -3.08 30.49
C MET A 609 -15.69 -4.51 30.70
N GLU A 610 -14.83 -5.45 30.43
CA GLU A 610 -15.07 -6.83 30.79
C GLU A 610 -14.52 -7.08 32.19
N LEU A 611 -15.30 -7.77 33.03
CA LEU A 611 -14.88 -8.31 34.31
C LEU A 611 -15.26 -9.78 34.38
N ASP A 612 -14.30 -10.59 34.74
CA ASP A 612 -14.52 -11.97 35.12
C ASP A 612 -15.27 -12.02 36.47
N LEU A 613 -16.45 -12.58 36.48
CA LEU A 613 -17.29 -12.63 37.67
C LEU A 613 -17.36 -14.04 38.22
N SER A 614 -17.19 -14.15 39.53
CA SER A 614 -17.29 -15.41 40.27
C SER A 614 -18.13 -15.27 41.53
N ILE A 615 -18.63 -16.39 42.05
CA ILE A 615 -19.40 -16.47 43.30
C ILE A 615 -18.52 -17.10 44.36
N THR A 616 -18.42 -16.46 45.53
CA THR A 616 -17.74 -16.99 46.71
C THR A 616 -18.50 -18.17 47.37
N SER A 617 -17.86 -18.91 48.25
CA SER A 617 -18.49 -20.06 48.94
C SER A 617 -19.70 -19.71 49.76
N ASP A 618 -19.79 -18.48 50.26
CA ASP A 618 -20.93 -17.90 51.00
C ASP A 618 -21.93 -17.16 50.12
N GLY A 619 -21.75 -17.21 48.77
CA GLY A 619 -22.74 -16.78 47.78
C GLY A 619 -22.69 -15.30 47.35
N GLU A 620 -21.60 -14.58 47.61
CA GLU A 620 -21.40 -13.19 47.24
C GLU A 620 -20.69 -13.06 45.86
N LEU A 621 -21.06 -12.02 45.09
CA LEU A 621 -20.49 -11.75 43.75
C LEU A 621 -19.20 -10.94 43.89
N VAL A 622 -18.15 -11.42 43.24
CA VAL A 622 -16.82 -10.78 43.18
C VAL A 622 -16.24 -10.82 41.77
N ALA A 623 -15.28 -9.95 41.49
CA ALA A 623 -14.54 -9.97 40.25
C ALA A 623 -13.30 -10.86 40.40
N TRP A 624 -13.36 -12.06 39.80
CA TRP A 624 -12.28 -13.06 39.79
C TRP A 624 -12.51 -14.08 38.69
N HIS A 625 -11.40 -14.43 38.00
CA HIS A 625 -11.48 -15.31 36.81
C HIS A 625 -11.76 -16.78 37.15
N ASP A 626 -10.93 -17.39 37.97
CA ASP A 626 -11.01 -18.83 38.28
C ASP A 626 -10.37 -19.14 39.63
N TRP A 627 -11.14 -19.80 40.51
CA TRP A 627 -10.66 -20.17 41.85
C TRP A 627 -9.45 -21.09 41.84
N GLN A 628 -9.32 -21.96 40.84
CA GLN A 628 -8.25 -22.97 40.73
C GLN A 628 -6.86 -22.39 40.62
N PHE A 629 -6.70 -21.13 40.21
CA PHE A 629 -5.37 -20.52 40.06
C PHE A 629 -4.68 -20.16 41.37
N GLU A 630 -5.43 -19.73 42.38
CA GLU A 630 -4.85 -19.26 43.66
C GLU A 630 -5.51 -19.87 44.89
N TRP A 631 -6.62 -20.56 44.72
CA TRP A 631 -7.44 -21.14 45.78
C TRP A 631 -7.75 -22.60 45.49
N ALA A 632 -7.68 -23.49 46.51
CA ALA A 632 -8.04 -24.90 46.32
C ALA A 632 -9.57 -25.07 46.15
N GLU A 633 -10.36 -24.19 46.81
CA GLU A 633 -11.82 -24.10 46.70
C GLU A 633 -12.20 -22.63 46.77
N ALA A 634 -13.45 -22.29 46.38
CA ALA A 634 -13.93 -20.91 46.48
C ALA A 634 -13.85 -20.39 47.93
N PRO A 635 -13.18 -19.26 48.20
CA PRO A 635 -13.10 -18.66 49.50
C PRO A 635 -14.46 -18.04 49.92
N THR A 636 -14.61 -17.71 51.20
CA THR A 636 -15.66 -16.79 51.65
C THR A 636 -15.38 -15.37 51.16
N HIS A 637 -16.41 -14.53 51.13
CA HIS A 637 -16.27 -13.11 50.77
C HIS A 637 -15.18 -12.42 51.59
N ASP A 638 -15.21 -12.59 52.92
CA ASP A 638 -14.25 -11.93 53.82
C ASP A 638 -12.81 -12.40 53.57
N GLU A 639 -12.60 -13.70 53.28
CA GLU A 639 -11.28 -14.25 52.93
C GLU A 639 -10.79 -13.68 51.59
N PHE A 640 -11.65 -13.57 50.59
CA PHE A 640 -11.30 -12.99 49.30
C PHE A 640 -10.94 -11.51 49.44
N MET A 641 -11.76 -10.72 50.14
CA MET A 641 -11.56 -9.29 50.32
C MET A 641 -10.38 -8.92 51.22
N ALA A 642 -9.97 -9.81 52.11
CA ALA A 642 -8.78 -9.62 52.94
C ALA A 642 -7.48 -9.77 52.16
N ARG A 643 -7.51 -10.39 50.99
CA ARG A 643 -6.32 -10.70 50.17
C ARG A 643 -6.16 -9.68 49.06
N LYS A 644 -4.94 -9.24 48.82
CA LYS A 644 -4.60 -8.38 47.68
C LYS A 644 -4.34 -9.22 46.42
N ILE A 645 -4.92 -8.82 45.28
CA ILE A 645 -4.67 -9.44 43.98
C ILE A 645 -3.21 -9.17 43.60
N TYR A 646 -2.48 -10.23 43.25
CA TYR A 646 -1.02 -10.21 43.04
C TYR A 646 -0.23 -9.62 44.23
N GLY A 647 -0.81 -9.63 45.45
CA GLY A 647 -0.21 -9.03 46.62
C GLY A 647 -0.20 -7.48 46.66
N LEU A 648 -0.80 -6.83 45.67
CA LEU A 648 -0.70 -5.39 45.43
C LEU A 648 -2.06 -4.70 45.34
N PHE A 649 -2.99 -5.26 44.53
CA PHE A 649 -4.19 -4.56 44.10
C PHE A 649 -5.43 -4.92 44.94
N THR A 650 -6.40 -4.04 44.89
CA THR A 650 -7.63 -4.16 45.71
C THR A 650 -8.67 -5.00 44.95
N PRO A 651 -9.17 -6.08 45.55
CA PRO A 651 -10.23 -6.89 44.96
C PRO A 651 -11.55 -6.11 44.87
N ILE A 652 -12.40 -6.51 43.92
CA ILE A 652 -13.71 -5.90 43.67
C ILE A 652 -14.80 -6.89 44.11
N ASP A 653 -15.66 -6.45 45.02
CA ASP A 653 -16.92 -7.10 45.36
C ASP A 653 -18.11 -6.36 44.72
N PHE A 654 -19.31 -6.92 44.85
CA PHE A 654 -20.50 -6.31 44.28
C PHE A 654 -20.75 -4.87 44.75
N PRO A 655 -20.63 -4.51 46.06
CA PRO A 655 -20.79 -3.13 46.51
C PRO A 655 -19.86 -2.14 45.80
N ARG A 656 -18.59 -2.52 45.54
CA ARG A 656 -17.64 -1.69 44.81
C ARG A 656 -18.00 -1.60 43.32
N MET A 657 -18.38 -2.73 42.72
CA MET A 657 -18.84 -2.78 41.33
C MET A 657 -20.10 -1.93 41.15
N ASP A 658 -21.05 -2.03 42.02
CA ASP A 658 -22.26 -1.22 42.06
C ASP A 658 -21.97 0.28 42.14
N SER A 659 -21.01 0.66 42.99
CA SER A 659 -20.54 2.05 43.11
C SER A 659 -19.91 2.54 41.78
N ILE A 660 -19.06 1.71 41.14
CA ILE A 660 -18.40 2.04 39.87
C ILE A 660 -19.46 2.22 38.78
N LEU A 661 -20.36 1.26 38.61
CA LEU A 661 -21.40 1.30 37.57
C LEU A 661 -22.41 2.45 37.80
N THR A 662 -22.70 2.80 39.04
CA THR A 662 -23.57 3.92 39.37
C THR A 662 -22.92 5.26 39.09
N ALA A 663 -21.62 5.38 39.38
CA ALA A 663 -20.86 6.61 39.14
C ALA A 663 -20.55 6.84 37.64
N ASN A 664 -20.60 5.79 36.82
CA ASN A 664 -20.27 5.84 35.40
C ASN A 664 -21.45 5.29 34.56
N PRO A 665 -22.50 6.10 34.34
CA PRO A 665 -23.72 5.64 33.64
C PRO A 665 -23.49 5.28 32.19
N GLN A 666 -22.41 5.78 31.54
CA GLN A 666 -22.02 5.44 30.19
C GLN A 666 -21.33 4.07 30.08
N LEU A 667 -20.81 3.53 31.19
CA LEU A 667 -20.03 2.30 31.21
C LEU A 667 -20.93 1.07 30.95
N THR A 668 -20.59 0.27 29.97
CA THR A 668 -21.18 -1.05 29.71
C THR A 668 -20.29 -2.14 30.29
N LEU A 669 -20.88 -2.98 31.13
CA LEU A 669 -20.21 -4.15 31.70
C LEU A 669 -20.35 -5.35 30.79
N VAL A 670 -19.24 -6.01 30.47
CA VAL A 670 -19.19 -7.28 29.75
C VAL A 670 -18.74 -8.39 30.71
N THR A 671 -19.32 -9.58 30.62
CA THR A 671 -18.86 -10.74 31.40
C THR A 671 -19.15 -12.02 30.66
N ASP A 672 -18.25 -12.98 30.70
CA ASP A 672 -18.37 -14.30 30.04
C ASP A 672 -18.37 -15.48 31.03
N LYS A 673 -18.13 -15.22 32.32
CA LYS A 673 -18.00 -16.27 33.35
C LYS A 673 -19.31 -16.63 34.05
N ILE A 674 -20.27 -15.71 34.11
CA ILE A 674 -21.58 -15.97 34.68
C ILE A 674 -22.64 -15.91 33.61
N SER A 675 -23.19 -17.08 33.27
CA SER A 675 -24.28 -17.24 32.32
C SER A 675 -25.62 -17.64 32.97
N ASN A 676 -25.65 -17.81 34.32
CA ASN A 676 -26.87 -18.16 35.03
C ASN A 676 -27.80 -16.95 35.17
N PRO A 677 -28.97 -16.92 34.53
CA PRO A 677 -29.87 -15.77 34.55
C PRO A 677 -30.31 -15.36 35.97
N ALA A 678 -30.50 -16.33 36.87
CA ALA A 678 -30.91 -16.03 38.25
C ALA A 678 -29.84 -15.29 39.07
N VAL A 679 -28.56 -15.59 38.80
CA VAL A 679 -27.42 -14.88 39.41
C VAL A 679 -27.33 -13.47 38.86
N ILE A 680 -27.46 -13.34 37.52
CA ILE A 680 -27.46 -12.03 36.85
C ILE A 680 -28.59 -11.17 37.35
N ASP A 681 -29.83 -11.69 37.45
CA ASP A 681 -31.00 -10.97 37.93
C ASP A 681 -30.82 -10.52 39.38
N ARG A 682 -30.28 -11.37 40.25
CA ARG A 682 -30.05 -11.07 41.66
C ARG A 682 -29.10 -9.91 41.86
N TRP A 683 -27.95 -9.91 41.18
CA TRP A 683 -26.87 -8.97 41.44
C TRP A 683 -26.81 -7.81 40.43
N LEU A 684 -27.01 -8.08 39.15
CA LEU A 684 -26.80 -7.13 38.06
C LEU A 684 -28.10 -6.71 37.36
N GLY A 685 -29.26 -7.18 37.81
CA GLY A 685 -30.56 -6.95 37.16
C GLY A 685 -30.87 -5.49 36.87
N LYS A 686 -30.42 -4.53 37.71
CA LYS A 686 -30.59 -3.10 37.49
C LYS A 686 -29.70 -2.52 36.38
N TYR A 687 -28.73 -3.28 35.85
CA TYR A 687 -27.77 -2.87 34.82
C TYR A 687 -28.00 -3.57 33.48
N LYS A 688 -29.09 -4.33 33.31
CA LYS A 688 -29.38 -5.14 32.13
C LYS A 688 -29.26 -4.37 30.81
N ASP A 689 -29.68 -3.10 30.79
CA ASP A 689 -29.70 -2.27 29.60
C ASP A 689 -28.28 -1.85 29.15
N ARG A 690 -27.27 -2.10 29.95
CA ARG A 690 -25.86 -1.78 29.70
C ARG A 690 -24.94 -2.89 30.21
N MET A 691 -25.35 -4.13 29.91
CA MET A 691 -24.58 -5.32 30.22
C MET A 691 -24.64 -6.30 29.06
N TRP A 692 -23.49 -6.90 28.77
CA TRP A 692 -23.36 -7.98 27.80
C TRP A 692 -22.85 -9.25 28.52
N VAL A 693 -23.45 -10.40 28.17
CA VAL A 693 -23.12 -11.71 28.75
C VAL A 693 -22.84 -12.70 27.66
#